data_c043e27c5449c6b256427f4ff499618b
#
_entry.id   c043e27c5449c6b256427f4ff499618b
#
_cell.length_a   1.000
_cell.length_b   1.000
_cell.length_c   1.000
_cell.angle_alpha   90.00
_cell.angle_beta   90.00
_cell.angle_gamma   90.00
#
_symmetry.space_group_name_H-M   'P 1'
#
loop_
_entity.id
_entity.type
_entity.pdbx_description
1 polymer ?
#
loop_
_entity_poly.entity_id
_entity_poly.type
_entity_poly.pdbx_seq_one_letter_code
_entity_poly.pdbx_strand_id
1 'polypeptide(L)'
;MKSSWQVTDNDVTEVRALADVCGIDRLIASILYGRGIRTPRSVSDFLEPCVSDLHSPFLLNGMHDAVARLRRALDSGEKIAIFSDSDIDGITSLTIIHDLLKKLKSPAYTRYPRDREGYGLTREIVDEFRDRGITLVITVDCGIRDIAEIGYARGCGIDFIVTDHHEPDTELPAAILINPRLEKSSYPFRDLAGVGVAFKFAHAMLWSYQLSYNVRFVIISSSDGGFYYTFVRNGIVTVNDPLENSSVEWFVSSILLPSDHVVLAGCGDEVRELVSSRGLPGVSDLFRLANKFMKKDYRSHDECIKGLAPLFRLRAFPGVRDHDMSVRVFLELQLRSSDRVFGLLREYIPLVAVGTIADIMPVRGENRQMISYGIAVLNSGMGHAGLREITGSARVSSRSISWDIAPLLNTPGRMGLTDLAVEFFLTEDIERTRELIGQISELNRERKKIVSGTIEKIKTESAGMESDDGFFYFADDSIKDGLAGLIANRIADDIKKPVIIMSGPDLNGHIKGSARSYGRYNFLSHVEPLSEMFERLGGHAQAFGFTFRKENIETVMQSIARSVGKGNPRDDTIRIDALLDHSAIDSQLIERLSLLEPYGRDNEEPLFLSTNISVGSFQRFGTDLNHGKYIIGSNIQAIGWHMAEIMYDFSSSGRELDIVYKLENNRYQNRLYPRMVIIDIDYSD
;
A
#
# COMPACT_ATOMS: atom_id res chain seq x y z
N MET A 1 20.85 26.95 -5.18
CA MET A 1 19.60 27.72 -5.40
C MET A 1 18.72 27.45 -4.20
N LYS A 2 18.05 28.48 -3.67
CA LYS A 2 17.11 28.31 -2.54
C LYS A 2 15.89 27.54 -3.03
N SER A 3 15.40 26.59 -2.21
CA SER A 3 14.10 25.95 -2.43
C SER A 3 13.00 27.01 -2.37
N SER A 4 12.00 26.91 -3.22
CA SER A 4 10.80 27.76 -3.08
C SER A 4 9.82 27.08 -2.11
N TRP A 5 9.31 27.83 -1.15
CA TRP A 5 8.34 27.32 -0.18
C TRP A 5 6.94 27.75 -0.58
N GLN A 6 6.04 26.80 -0.62
CA GLN A 6 4.64 27.06 -0.93
C GLN A 6 3.77 26.54 0.22
N VAL A 7 3.21 27.45 1.00
CA VAL A 7 2.23 27.10 2.03
C VAL A 7 0.89 26.81 1.36
N THR A 8 0.24 25.73 1.77
CA THR A 8 -1.09 25.38 1.27
C THR A 8 -2.10 26.44 1.74
N ASP A 9 -2.72 27.12 0.78
CA ASP A 9 -3.77 28.11 1.04
C ASP A 9 -5.14 27.42 1.03
N ASN A 10 -5.72 27.25 2.21
CA ASN A 10 -7.01 26.61 2.39
C ASN A 10 -8.09 27.65 2.75
N ASP A 11 -9.30 27.45 2.24
CA ASP A 11 -10.45 28.27 2.66
C ASP A 11 -10.74 28.03 4.16
N VAL A 12 -10.49 29.07 4.96
CA VAL A 12 -10.63 29.01 6.43
C VAL A 12 -12.06 28.69 6.87
N THR A 13 -13.06 29.16 6.10
CA THR A 13 -14.48 28.94 6.41
C THR A 13 -14.85 27.48 6.20
N GLU A 14 -14.44 26.91 5.06
CA GLU A 14 -14.67 25.50 4.72
C GLU A 14 -13.94 24.55 5.69
N VAL A 15 -12.67 24.87 6.01
CA VAL A 15 -11.89 24.09 7.00
C VAL A 15 -12.56 24.10 8.37
N ARG A 16 -13.07 25.27 8.80
CA ARG A 16 -13.76 25.37 10.08
C ARG A 16 -15.06 24.57 10.08
N ALA A 17 -15.86 24.69 9.01
CA ALA A 17 -17.10 23.93 8.87
C ALA A 17 -16.82 22.42 8.90
N LEU A 18 -15.79 21.96 8.20
CA LEU A 18 -15.38 20.56 8.20
C LEU A 18 -14.94 20.10 9.59
N ALA A 19 -14.14 20.89 10.31
CA ALA A 19 -13.68 20.58 11.66
C ALA A 19 -14.85 20.46 12.65
N ASP A 20 -15.77 21.45 12.62
CA ASP A 20 -16.92 21.50 13.52
C ASP A 20 -17.89 20.33 13.26
N VAL A 21 -18.16 19.99 11.97
CA VAL A 21 -19.05 18.89 11.57
C VAL A 21 -18.44 17.53 11.94
N CYS A 22 -17.12 17.35 11.72
CA CYS A 22 -16.45 16.07 11.98
C CYS A 22 -15.99 15.93 13.44
N GLY A 23 -16.04 16.99 14.25
CA GLY A 23 -15.55 16.97 15.63
C GLY A 23 -14.04 16.72 15.72
N ILE A 24 -13.26 17.25 14.78
CA ILE A 24 -11.81 17.10 14.71
C ILE A 24 -11.07 18.42 14.93
N ASP A 25 -9.79 18.33 15.28
CA ASP A 25 -8.92 19.48 15.42
C ASP A 25 -8.82 20.28 14.12
N ARG A 26 -8.79 21.62 14.19
CA ARG A 26 -8.75 22.50 13.01
C ARG A 26 -7.49 22.32 12.18
N LEU A 27 -6.35 22.04 12.80
CA LEU A 27 -5.11 21.77 12.08
C LEU A 27 -5.22 20.47 11.27
N ILE A 28 -5.78 19.41 11.91
CA ILE A 28 -6.06 18.15 11.22
C ILE A 28 -7.02 18.38 10.05
N ALA A 29 -8.11 19.13 10.26
CA ALA A 29 -9.06 19.46 9.20
C ALA A 29 -8.40 20.24 8.05
N SER A 30 -7.50 21.21 8.36
CA SER A 30 -6.76 21.97 7.35
C SER A 30 -5.86 21.09 6.51
N ILE A 31 -5.09 20.19 7.14
CA ILE A 31 -4.21 19.25 6.44
C ILE A 31 -5.03 18.31 5.54
N LEU A 32 -6.12 17.73 6.06
CA LEU A 32 -7.00 16.86 5.27
C LEU A 32 -7.63 17.60 4.08
N TYR A 33 -8.12 18.82 4.31
CA TYR A 33 -8.73 19.66 3.27
C TYR A 33 -7.74 19.99 2.14
N GLY A 34 -6.49 20.35 2.50
CA GLY A 34 -5.41 20.60 1.55
C GLY A 34 -5.02 19.35 0.73
N ARG A 35 -5.22 18.15 1.29
CA ARG A 35 -5.03 16.85 0.62
C ARG A 35 -6.26 16.41 -0.20
N GLY A 36 -7.29 17.26 -0.34
CA GLY A 36 -8.49 16.97 -1.11
C GLY A 36 -9.56 16.16 -0.36
N ILE A 37 -9.39 15.93 0.95
CA ILE A 37 -10.36 15.23 1.81
C ILE A 37 -11.29 16.29 2.41
N ARG A 38 -12.42 16.55 1.72
CA ARG A 38 -13.24 17.74 1.97
C ARG A 38 -14.66 17.46 2.44
N THR A 39 -15.05 16.20 2.54
CA THR A 39 -16.41 15.83 2.98
C THR A 39 -16.35 15.05 4.29
N PRO A 40 -17.38 15.12 5.15
CA PRO A 40 -17.44 14.35 6.39
C PRO A 40 -17.25 12.84 6.15
N ARG A 41 -17.79 12.33 5.06
CA ARG A 41 -17.63 10.92 4.65
C ARG A 41 -16.17 10.58 4.37
N SER A 42 -15.50 11.38 3.52
CA SER A 42 -14.08 11.13 3.19
C SER A 42 -13.15 11.30 4.40
N VAL A 43 -13.48 12.19 5.34
CA VAL A 43 -12.77 12.32 6.63
C VAL A 43 -12.91 11.05 7.46
N SER A 44 -14.14 10.51 7.58
CA SER A 44 -14.37 9.24 8.29
C SER A 44 -13.60 8.10 7.66
N ASP A 45 -13.72 7.93 6.35
CA ASP A 45 -13.05 6.85 5.61
C ASP A 45 -11.53 6.94 5.75
N PHE A 46 -10.98 8.15 5.93
CA PHE A 46 -9.55 8.37 6.14
C PHE A 46 -9.10 8.12 7.57
N LEU A 47 -9.81 8.65 8.58
CA LEU A 47 -9.40 8.59 9.98
C LEU A 47 -9.76 7.27 10.65
N GLU A 48 -10.81 6.60 10.21
CA GLU A 48 -11.37 5.40 10.84
C GLU A 48 -11.61 4.30 9.81
N PRO A 49 -10.53 3.76 9.22
CA PRO A 49 -10.64 2.70 8.24
C PRO A 49 -11.30 1.46 8.86
N CYS A 50 -12.33 0.95 8.18
CA CYS A 50 -13.06 -0.24 8.57
C CYS A 50 -12.93 -1.33 7.49
N VAL A 51 -12.90 -2.58 7.90
CA VAL A 51 -12.80 -3.72 6.95
C VAL A 51 -14.01 -3.81 6.04
N SER A 52 -15.20 -3.39 6.51
CA SER A 52 -16.41 -3.33 5.68
C SER A 52 -16.39 -2.26 4.59
N ASP A 53 -15.46 -1.29 4.69
CA ASP A 53 -15.28 -0.27 3.67
C ASP A 53 -14.33 -0.72 2.55
N LEU A 54 -13.70 -1.90 2.70
CA LEU A 54 -12.95 -2.52 1.62
C LEU A 54 -13.91 -2.92 0.50
N HIS A 55 -13.55 -2.57 -0.72
CA HIS A 55 -14.34 -2.95 -1.88
C HIS A 55 -14.48 -4.48 -2.01
N SER A 56 -15.65 -4.92 -2.43
CA SER A 56 -15.87 -6.34 -2.68
C SER A 56 -14.86 -6.89 -3.70
N PRO A 57 -14.23 -8.05 -3.45
CA PRO A 57 -13.32 -8.66 -4.39
C PRO A 57 -13.98 -9.00 -5.74
N PHE A 58 -15.30 -9.19 -5.76
CA PHE A 58 -16.05 -9.52 -6.95
C PHE A 58 -16.28 -8.35 -7.91
N LEU A 59 -15.84 -7.14 -7.55
CA LEU A 59 -15.74 -6.00 -8.47
C LEU A 59 -14.53 -6.08 -9.39
N LEU A 60 -13.51 -6.89 -9.04
CA LEU A 60 -12.38 -7.14 -9.93
C LEU A 60 -12.81 -8.02 -11.09
N ASN A 61 -12.53 -7.57 -12.31
CA ASN A 61 -12.82 -8.35 -13.52
C ASN A 61 -12.13 -9.71 -13.46
N GLY A 62 -12.76 -10.75 -13.97
CA GLY A 62 -12.23 -12.11 -13.95
C GLY A 62 -12.34 -12.84 -12.60
N MET A 63 -12.70 -12.16 -11.51
CA MET A 63 -12.75 -12.77 -10.18
C MET A 63 -13.71 -13.95 -10.08
N HIS A 64 -14.91 -13.84 -10.64
CA HIS A 64 -15.87 -14.96 -10.66
C HIS A 64 -15.34 -16.18 -11.42
N ASP A 65 -14.70 -15.94 -12.58
CA ASP A 65 -14.13 -17.01 -13.41
C ASP A 65 -12.93 -17.66 -12.71
N ALA A 66 -12.08 -16.87 -12.04
CA ALA A 66 -10.95 -17.36 -11.29
C ALA A 66 -11.37 -18.24 -10.11
N VAL A 67 -12.37 -17.79 -9.34
CA VAL A 67 -12.96 -18.60 -8.24
C VAL A 67 -13.55 -19.90 -8.80
N ALA A 68 -14.31 -19.84 -9.90
CA ALA A 68 -14.89 -21.03 -10.52
C ALA A 68 -13.82 -21.98 -11.06
N ARG A 69 -12.75 -21.46 -11.70
CA ARG A 69 -11.63 -22.26 -12.23
C ARG A 69 -10.86 -22.94 -11.11
N LEU A 70 -10.53 -22.20 -10.03
CA LEU A 70 -9.81 -22.76 -8.90
C LEU A 70 -10.66 -23.84 -8.18
N ARG A 71 -11.95 -23.60 -7.97
CA ARG A 71 -12.84 -24.62 -7.38
C ARG A 71 -12.87 -25.90 -8.20
N ARG A 72 -12.99 -25.80 -9.53
CA ARG A 72 -12.92 -26.99 -10.41
C ARG A 72 -11.58 -27.72 -10.25
N ALA A 73 -10.47 -27.00 -10.17
CA ALA A 73 -9.16 -27.63 -9.97
C ALA A 73 -9.08 -28.37 -8.63
N LEU A 74 -9.60 -27.77 -7.55
CA LEU A 74 -9.65 -28.40 -6.23
C LEU A 74 -10.55 -29.64 -6.20
N ASP A 75 -11.73 -29.56 -6.81
CA ASP A 75 -12.72 -30.65 -6.86
C ASP A 75 -12.20 -31.82 -7.71
N SER A 76 -11.42 -31.55 -8.74
CA SER A 76 -10.83 -32.55 -9.65
C SER A 76 -9.45 -33.07 -9.21
N GLY A 77 -8.87 -32.50 -8.15
CA GLY A 77 -7.54 -32.89 -7.66
C GLY A 77 -6.41 -32.52 -8.62
N GLU A 78 -6.55 -31.41 -9.36
CA GLU A 78 -5.52 -30.93 -10.28
C GLU A 78 -4.25 -30.52 -9.53
N LYS A 79 -3.09 -30.68 -10.17
CA LYS A 79 -1.83 -30.15 -9.65
C LYS A 79 -1.71 -28.66 -9.96
N ILE A 80 -1.53 -27.87 -8.92
CA ILE A 80 -1.50 -26.40 -8.98
C ILE A 80 -0.08 -25.90 -8.70
N ALA A 81 0.39 -24.92 -9.46
CA ALA A 81 1.57 -24.13 -9.11
C ALA A 81 1.21 -22.68 -8.79
N ILE A 82 2.04 -22.06 -7.96
CA ILE A 82 2.05 -20.61 -7.72
C ILE A 82 3.38 -20.10 -8.28
N PHE A 83 3.31 -19.11 -9.17
CA PHE A 83 4.47 -18.39 -9.66
C PHE A 83 4.42 -16.93 -9.18
N SER A 84 5.49 -16.45 -8.54
CA SER A 84 5.55 -15.10 -7.99
C SER A 84 6.75 -14.32 -8.49
N ASP A 85 6.70 -12.98 -8.39
CA ASP A 85 7.92 -12.18 -8.38
C ASP A 85 8.76 -12.47 -7.12
N SER A 86 10.01 -12.06 -7.13
CA SER A 86 11.05 -12.36 -6.14
C SER A 86 11.20 -11.31 -5.03
N ASP A 87 10.46 -10.22 -5.10
CA ASP A 87 10.47 -9.18 -4.07
C ASP A 87 9.41 -9.44 -2.98
N ILE A 88 9.31 -8.54 -2.00
CA ILE A 88 8.41 -8.75 -0.86
C ILE A 88 6.94 -8.63 -1.23
N ASP A 89 6.57 -7.86 -2.25
CA ASP A 89 5.18 -7.85 -2.73
C ASP A 89 4.81 -9.22 -3.33
N GLY A 90 5.65 -9.76 -4.21
CA GLY A 90 5.47 -11.09 -4.78
C GLY A 90 5.51 -12.20 -3.73
N ILE A 91 6.47 -12.18 -2.80
CA ILE A 91 6.62 -13.22 -1.77
C ILE A 91 5.46 -13.19 -0.76
N THR A 92 4.99 -12.02 -0.34
CA THR A 92 3.81 -11.94 0.54
C THR A 92 2.53 -12.36 -0.17
N SER A 93 2.42 -12.09 -1.46
CA SER A 93 1.34 -12.59 -2.33
C SER A 93 1.36 -14.11 -2.43
N LEU A 94 2.53 -14.69 -2.70
CA LEU A 94 2.74 -16.13 -2.73
C LEU A 94 2.35 -16.78 -1.40
N THR A 95 2.74 -16.17 -0.30
CA THR A 95 2.45 -16.66 1.05
C THR A 95 0.94 -16.77 1.29
N ILE A 96 0.16 -15.75 0.92
CA ILE A 96 -1.30 -15.75 1.07
C ILE A 96 -1.92 -16.88 0.26
N ILE A 97 -1.55 -17.03 -1.01
CA ILE A 97 -2.15 -18.05 -1.89
C ILE A 97 -1.68 -19.45 -1.50
N HIS A 98 -0.40 -19.62 -1.12
CA HIS A 98 0.12 -20.91 -0.63
C HIS A 98 -0.61 -21.38 0.63
N ASP A 99 -0.77 -20.49 1.64
CA ASP A 99 -1.48 -20.84 2.87
C ASP A 99 -2.96 -21.12 2.62
N LEU A 100 -3.62 -20.33 1.75
CA LEU A 100 -4.99 -20.59 1.33
C LEU A 100 -5.14 -22.01 0.74
N LEU A 101 -4.30 -22.39 -0.22
CA LEU A 101 -4.37 -23.69 -0.87
C LEU A 101 -4.03 -24.83 0.09
N LYS A 102 -3.07 -24.64 1.00
CA LYS A 102 -2.77 -25.58 2.08
C LYS A 102 -4.00 -25.81 2.99
N LYS A 103 -4.68 -24.72 3.39
CA LYS A 103 -5.92 -24.79 4.22
C LYS A 103 -7.11 -25.37 3.45
N LEU A 104 -7.11 -25.31 2.13
CA LEU A 104 -8.06 -26.00 1.24
C LEU A 104 -7.63 -27.44 0.91
N LYS A 105 -6.56 -27.96 1.53
CA LYS A 105 -6.02 -29.34 1.36
C LYS A 105 -5.51 -29.63 -0.05
N SER A 106 -5.06 -28.63 -0.76
CA SER A 106 -4.45 -28.77 -2.08
C SER A 106 -3.09 -28.03 -2.11
N PRO A 107 -2.02 -28.61 -1.53
CA PRO A 107 -0.72 -27.97 -1.50
C PRO A 107 -0.21 -27.74 -2.93
N ALA A 108 0.24 -26.52 -3.20
CA ALA A 108 0.72 -26.11 -4.51
C ALA A 108 2.24 -26.17 -4.59
N TYR A 109 2.74 -26.39 -5.82
CA TYR A 109 4.15 -26.19 -6.11
C TYR A 109 4.43 -24.68 -6.19
N THR A 110 5.44 -24.21 -5.45
CA THR A 110 5.85 -22.79 -5.46
C THR A 110 7.07 -22.58 -6.34
N ARG A 111 7.04 -21.56 -7.19
CA ARG A 111 8.11 -21.20 -8.10
C ARG A 111 8.23 -19.66 -8.18
N TYR A 112 9.42 -19.16 -8.24
CA TYR A 112 9.80 -17.78 -8.42
C TYR A 112 11.10 -17.71 -9.21
N PRO A 113 11.44 -16.56 -9.86
CA PRO A 113 12.69 -16.41 -10.59
C PRO A 113 13.89 -16.64 -9.66
N ARG A 114 14.80 -17.52 -10.07
CA ARG A 114 16.08 -17.74 -9.38
C ARG A 114 17.14 -16.80 -9.95
N ASP A 115 18.28 -16.72 -9.24
CA ASP A 115 19.43 -15.93 -9.69
C ASP A 115 19.74 -16.22 -11.17
N ARG A 116 19.85 -15.17 -11.98
CA ARG A 116 20.09 -15.16 -13.44
C ARG A 116 18.94 -15.58 -14.38
N GLU A 117 17.79 -16.01 -13.89
CA GLU A 117 16.63 -16.33 -14.74
C GLU A 117 15.93 -15.08 -15.29
N GLY A 118 16.14 -13.93 -14.65
CA GLY A 118 15.48 -12.67 -15.03
C GLY A 118 14.10 -12.50 -14.38
N TYR A 119 13.31 -11.57 -14.91
CA TYR A 119 11.97 -11.23 -14.41
C TYR A 119 10.91 -11.94 -15.28
N GLY A 120 9.85 -12.42 -14.65
CA GLY A 120 8.69 -13.00 -15.32
C GLY A 120 8.85 -14.48 -15.67
N LEU A 121 7.88 -15.02 -16.39
CA LEU A 121 7.88 -16.39 -16.87
C LEU A 121 8.89 -16.59 -18.01
N THR A 122 9.42 -17.80 -18.11
CA THR A 122 10.20 -18.25 -19.26
C THR A 122 9.64 -19.56 -19.80
N ARG A 123 9.99 -19.93 -21.03
CA ARG A 123 9.56 -21.22 -21.60
C ARG A 123 10.07 -22.39 -20.79
N GLU A 124 11.28 -22.30 -20.26
CA GLU A 124 11.90 -23.32 -19.43
C GLU A 124 11.09 -23.56 -18.14
N ILE A 125 10.57 -22.50 -17.53
CA ILE A 125 9.70 -22.60 -16.35
C ILE A 125 8.35 -23.24 -16.75
N VAL A 126 7.80 -22.91 -17.90
CA VAL A 126 6.57 -23.55 -18.39
C VAL A 126 6.82 -25.05 -18.66
N ASP A 127 7.97 -25.42 -19.26
CA ASP A 127 8.35 -26.80 -19.46
C ASP A 127 8.51 -27.54 -18.12
N GLU A 128 9.10 -26.91 -17.11
CA GLU A 128 9.16 -27.44 -15.76
C GLU A 128 7.76 -27.74 -15.19
N PHE A 129 6.80 -26.84 -15.38
CA PHE A 129 5.41 -27.05 -14.95
C PHE A 129 4.76 -28.23 -15.68
N ARG A 130 4.93 -28.34 -16.99
CA ARG A 130 4.43 -29.45 -17.81
C ARG A 130 5.00 -30.79 -17.33
N ASP A 131 6.31 -30.86 -17.11
CA ASP A 131 7.00 -32.08 -16.73
C ASP A 131 6.61 -32.56 -15.32
N ARG A 132 6.18 -31.64 -14.45
CA ARG A 132 5.57 -31.93 -13.15
C ARG A 132 4.10 -32.34 -13.22
N GLY A 133 3.47 -32.20 -14.40
CA GLY A 133 2.05 -32.45 -14.63
C GLY A 133 1.14 -31.40 -13.98
N ILE A 134 1.60 -30.15 -13.88
CA ILE A 134 0.82 -29.02 -13.41
C ILE A 134 -0.15 -28.62 -14.53
N THR A 135 -1.42 -28.41 -14.19
CA THR A 135 -2.48 -28.03 -15.13
C THR A 135 -3.07 -26.66 -14.86
N LEU A 136 -2.80 -26.09 -13.69
CA LEU A 136 -3.19 -24.73 -13.32
C LEU A 136 -2.02 -24.00 -12.68
N VAL A 137 -1.70 -22.82 -13.18
CA VAL A 137 -0.73 -21.90 -12.58
C VAL A 137 -1.47 -20.65 -12.11
N ILE A 138 -1.21 -20.23 -10.87
CA ILE A 138 -1.65 -18.95 -10.32
C ILE A 138 -0.42 -18.05 -10.26
N THR A 139 -0.37 -16.99 -11.09
CA THR A 139 0.70 -16.00 -10.93
C THR A 139 0.28 -14.94 -9.94
N VAL A 140 1.23 -14.45 -9.16
CA VAL A 140 1.01 -13.39 -8.18
C VAL A 140 2.08 -12.31 -8.35
N ASP A 141 1.63 -11.06 -8.44
CA ASP A 141 2.48 -9.89 -8.62
C ASP A 141 3.31 -9.92 -9.93
N CYS A 142 2.86 -10.69 -10.91
CA CYS A 142 3.47 -10.80 -12.24
C CYS A 142 2.52 -11.52 -13.20
N GLY A 143 2.90 -11.57 -14.48
CA GLY A 143 2.23 -12.39 -15.48
C GLY A 143 1.39 -11.61 -16.49
N ILE A 144 1.02 -10.35 -16.20
CA ILE A 144 0.18 -9.57 -17.13
C ILE A 144 0.89 -9.25 -18.47
N ARG A 145 2.21 -9.30 -18.49
CA ARG A 145 3.05 -9.06 -19.67
C ARG A 145 3.66 -10.33 -20.27
N ASP A 146 3.47 -11.50 -19.64
CA ASP A 146 4.04 -12.79 -20.08
C ASP A 146 3.16 -13.45 -21.17
N ILE A 147 2.82 -12.70 -22.24
CA ILE A 147 1.85 -13.06 -23.26
C ILE A 147 2.31 -14.30 -24.02
N ALA A 148 3.56 -14.33 -24.46
CA ALA A 148 4.13 -15.40 -25.27
C ALA A 148 4.27 -16.71 -24.46
N GLU A 149 4.70 -16.61 -23.21
CA GLU A 149 4.92 -17.73 -22.31
C GLU A 149 3.59 -18.37 -21.89
N ILE A 150 2.58 -17.57 -21.55
CA ILE A 150 1.23 -18.04 -21.23
C ILE A 150 0.56 -18.64 -22.47
N GLY A 151 0.78 -18.04 -23.65
CA GLY A 151 0.32 -18.60 -24.92
C GLY A 151 0.93 -19.98 -25.19
N TYR A 152 2.23 -20.14 -24.95
CA TYR A 152 2.94 -21.43 -25.04
C TYR A 152 2.40 -22.44 -24.02
N ALA A 153 2.23 -22.03 -22.77
CA ALA A 153 1.70 -22.87 -21.69
C ALA A 153 0.29 -23.42 -22.02
N ARG A 154 -0.57 -22.59 -22.61
CA ARG A 154 -1.89 -23.02 -23.08
C ARG A 154 -1.79 -24.13 -24.11
N GLY A 155 -0.82 -24.05 -25.03
CA GLY A 155 -0.51 -25.13 -26.00
C GLY A 155 -0.06 -26.42 -25.32
N CYS A 156 0.50 -26.35 -24.13
CA CYS A 156 0.89 -27.48 -23.27
C CYS A 156 -0.25 -28.00 -22.36
N GLY A 157 -1.47 -27.40 -22.43
CA GLY A 157 -2.61 -27.81 -21.61
C GLY A 157 -2.57 -27.24 -20.18
N ILE A 158 -1.85 -26.13 -19.94
CA ILE A 158 -1.75 -25.46 -18.66
C ILE A 158 -2.56 -24.17 -18.68
N ASP A 159 -3.55 -24.06 -17.80
CA ASP A 159 -4.34 -22.85 -17.60
C ASP A 159 -3.65 -21.88 -16.63
N PHE A 160 -3.93 -20.57 -16.81
CA PHE A 160 -3.42 -19.53 -15.93
C PHE A 160 -4.52 -18.68 -15.29
N ILE A 161 -4.34 -18.36 -14.00
CA ILE A 161 -5.01 -17.27 -13.30
C ILE A 161 -3.93 -16.25 -12.97
N VAL A 162 -3.98 -15.09 -13.59
CA VAL A 162 -3.01 -14.00 -13.39
C VAL A 162 -3.57 -13.03 -12.37
N THR A 163 -2.93 -12.90 -11.19
CA THR A 163 -3.21 -11.88 -10.20
C THR A 163 -2.07 -10.88 -10.18
N ASP A 164 -2.31 -9.71 -10.77
CA ASP A 164 -1.26 -8.72 -11.02
C ASP A 164 -1.79 -7.30 -10.82
N HIS A 165 -0.90 -6.33 -10.67
CA HIS A 165 -1.23 -4.92 -10.53
C HIS A 165 -0.43 -4.01 -11.48
N HIS A 166 0.51 -4.57 -12.22
CA HIS A 166 1.31 -3.85 -13.21
C HIS A 166 0.43 -3.33 -14.36
N GLU A 167 0.89 -2.25 -15.01
CA GLU A 167 0.22 -1.75 -16.21
C GLU A 167 0.24 -2.82 -17.32
N PRO A 168 -0.92 -3.17 -17.86
CA PRO A 168 -0.99 -4.12 -18.96
C PRO A 168 -0.46 -3.50 -20.25
N ASP A 169 0.05 -4.34 -21.14
CA ASP A 169 0.35 -3.94 -22.51
C ASP A 169 -0.95 -3.85 -23.36
N THR A 170 -0.83 -3.42 -24.62
CA THR A 170 -1.97 -3.37 -25.56
C THR A 170 -2.57 -4.74 -25.83
N GLU A 171 -1.75 -5.78 -25.84
CA GLU A 171 -2.19 -7.17 -25.92
C GLU A 171 -2.19 -7.78 -24.52
N LEU A 172 -3.16 -8.67 -24.27
CA LEU A 172 -3.33 -9.33 -23.00
C LEU A 172 -3.06 -10.83 -23.12
N PRO A 173 -2.48 -11.46 -22.08
CA PRO A 173 -2.26 -12.91 -22.10
C PRO A 173 -3.59 -13.68 -22.11
N ALA A 174 -3.59 -14.85 -22.77
CA ALA A 174 -4.75 -15.73 -22.89
C ALA A 174 -5.02 -16.51 -21.59
N ALA A 175 -5.36 -15.80 -20.51
CA ALA A 175 -5.55 -16.30 -19.16
C ALA A 175 -6.79 -15.66 -18.51
N ILE A 176 -7.14 -16.13 -17.30
CA ILE A 176 -8.08 -15.42 -16.43
C ILE A 176 -7.31 -14.32 -15.74
N LEU A 177 -7.68 -13.06 -15.98
CA LEU A 177 -6.94 -11.89 -15.52
C LEU A 177 -7.67 -11.21 -14.37
N ILE A 178 -6.98 -11.04 -13.24
CA ILE A 178 -7.40 -10.25 -12.10
C ILE A 178 -6.39 -9.12 -11.93
N ASN A 179 -6.71 -7.95 -12.50
CA ASN A 179 -5.85 -6.78 -12.40
C ASN A 179 -6.73 -5.51 -12.35
N PRO A 180 -6.58 -4.65 -11.32
CA PRO A 180 -7.39 -3.44 -11.18
C PRO A 180 -7.12 -2.39 -12.26
N ARG A 181 -6.00 -2.49 -12.99
CA ARG A 181 -5.58 -1.54 -14.03
C ARG A 181 -6.05 -1.89 -15.43
N LEU A 182 -6.73 -3.02 -15.63
CA LEU A 182 -7.35 -3.33 -16.92
C LEU A 182 -8.27 -2.17 -17.37
N GLU A 183 -8.27 -1.88 -18.67
CA GLU A 183 -9.03 -0.75 -19.22
C GLU A 183 -10.52 -0.81 -18.87
N LYS A 184 -11.10 -2.01 -18.91
CA LYS A 184 -12.52 -2.26 -18.57
C LYS A 184 -12.74 -2.65 -17.11
N SER A 185 -11.78 -2.37 -16.22
CA SER A 185 -11.94 -2.69 -14.81
C SER A 185 -13.03 -1.81 -14.17
N SER A 186 -14.00 -2.44 -13.54
CA SER A 186 -15.01 -1.78 -12.72
C SER A 186 -14.57 -1.58 -11.26
N TYR A 187 -13.36 -2.01 -10.93
CA TYR A 187 -12.83 -1.89 -9.57
C TYR A 187 -12.56 -0.42 -9.21
N PRO A 188 -13.10 0.10 -8.11
CA PRO A 188 -13.03 1.54 -7.82
C PRO A 188 -11.63 2.06 -7.50
N PHE A 189 -10.70 1.17 -7.10
CA PHE A 189 -9.36 1.54 -6.66
C PHE A 189 -8.29 0.82 -7.49
N ARG A 190 -7.59 1.56 -8.37
CA ARG A 190 -6.64 0.99 -9.33
C ARG A 190 -5.24 0.75 -8.78
N ASP A 191 -4.90 1.33 -7.62
CA ASP A 191 -3.53 1.34 -7.06
C ASP A 191 -3.31 0.25 -6.01
N LEU A 192 -3.95 -0.91 -6.13
CA LEU A 192 -3.61 -2.06 -5.29
C LEU A 192 -2.18 -2.52 -5.60
N ALA A 193 -1.45 -3.00 -4.58
CA ALA A 193 -0.22 -3.78 -4.74
C ALA A 193 -0.57 -5.21 -5.20
N GLY A 194 0.41 -5.98 -5.66
CA GLY A 194 0.23 -7.39 -6.02
C GLY A 194 -0.33 -8.21 -4.87
N VAL A 195 0.17 -8.00 -3.64
CA VAL A 195 -0.37 -8.65 -2.43
C VAL A 195 -1.82 -8.23 -2.12
N GLY A 196 -2.19 -7.01 -2.46
CA GLY A 196 -3.58 -6.56 -2.36
C GLY A 196 -4.50 -7.34 -3.28
N VAL A 197 -4.07 -7.58 -4.54
CA VAL A 197 -4.83 -8.38 -5.51
C VAL A 197 -4.90 -9.85 -5.08
N ALA A 198 -3.78 -10.44 -4.64
CA ALA A 198 -3.75 -11.80 -4.10
C ALA A 198 -4.66 -11.97 -2.88
N PHE A 199 -4.66 -10.98 -1.96
CA PHE A 199 -5.58 -10.95 -0.82
C PHE A 199 -7.04 -10.90 -1.26
N LYS A 200 -7.39 -10.09 -2.26
CA LYS A 200 -8.76 -10.04 -2.81
C LYS A 200 -9.16 -11.39 -3.42
N PHE A 201 -8.26 -12.05 -4.12
CA PHE A 201 -8.52 -13.38 -4.66
C PHE A 201 -8.74 -14.42 -3.55
N ALA A 202 -7.89 -14.44 -2.51
CA ALA A 202 -8.09 -15.28 -1.35
C ALA A 202 -9.41 -15.00 -0.63
N HIS A 203 -9.77 -13.72 -0.47
CA HIS A 203 -11.05 -13.30 0.11
C HIS A 203 -12.24 -13.82 -0.72
N ALA A 204 -12.23 -13.64 -2.04
CA ALA A 204 -13.28 -14.13 -2.92
C ALA A 204 -13.43 -15.65 -2.85
N MET A 205 -12.31 -16.36 -2.84
CA MET A 205 -12.28 -17.81 -2.75
C MET A 205 -12.89 -18.31 -1.44
N LEU A 206 -12.51 -17.71 -0.30
CA LEU A 206 -13.07 -18.03 1.01
C LEU A 206 -14.58 -17.68 1.08
N TRP A 207 -14.97 -16.55 0.51
CA TRP A 207 -16.37 -16.14 0.45
C TRP A 207 -17.20 -17.14 -0.33
N SER A 208 -16.65 -17.72 -1.41
CA SER A 208 -17.36 -18.67 -2.27
C SER A 208 -17.83 -19.94 -1.56
N TYR A 209 -17.29 -20.24 -0.38
CA TYR A 209 -17.73 -21.36 0.48
C TYR A 209 -18.80 -20.97 1.52
N GLN A 210 -19.20 -19.71 1.58
CA GLN A 210 -20.24 -19.26 2.48
C GLN A 210 -21.65 -19.49 1.89
N LEU A 211 -22.62 -19.72 2.76
CA LEU A 211 -24.03 -19.84 2.37
C LEU A 211 -24.58 -18.55 1.75
N SER A 212 -23.97 -17.41 2.04
CA SER A 212 -24.31 -16.09 1.49
C SER A 212 -23.75 -15.84 0.09
N TYR A 213 -22.92 -16.75 -0.45
CA TYR A 213 -22.34 -16.59 -1.77
C TYR A 213 -23.42 -16.57 -2.86
N ASN A 214 -23.39 -15.53 -3.70
CA ASN A 214 -24.37 -15.27 -4.76
C ASN A 214 -25.82 -15.05 -4.29
N VAL A 215 -26.06 -14.97 -2.97
CA VAL A 215 -27.39 -14.60 -2.44
C VAL A 215 -27.58 -13.09 -2.58
N ARG A 216 -28.74 -12.68 -3.11
CA ARG A 216 -29.16 -11.27 -3.10
C ARG A 216 -29.86 -10.97 -1.79
N PHE A 217 -29.28 -10.08 -1.00
CA PHE A 217 -29.91 -9.53 0.20
C PHE A 217 -30.57 -8.20 -0.14
N VAL A 218 -31.71 -7.96 0.45
CA VAL A 218 -32.45 -6.71 0.35
C VAL A 218 -32.60 -6.15 1.75
N ILE A 219 -31.92 -5.05 2.02
CA ILE A 219 -32.00 -4.36 3.31
C ILE A 219 -33.10 -3.30 3.16
N ILE A 220 -34.14 -3.39 3.97
CA ILE A 220 -35.22 -2.40 4.04
C ILE A 220 -35.13 -1.72 5.40
N SER A 221 -35.11 -0.39 5.42
CA SER A 221 -35.12 0.37 6.68
C SER A 221 -36.19 1.46 6.66
N SER A 222 -36.65 1.81 7.84
CA SER A 222 -37.47 3.00 8.10
C SER A 222 -36.56 4.04 8.77
N SER A 223 -36.41 5.21 8.18
CA SER A 223 -35.60 6.33 8.70
C SER A 223 -36.22 7.65 8.28
N ASP A 224 -36.22 8.65 9.16
CA ASP A 224 -36.66 10.02 8.89
C ASP A 224 -38.06 10.14 8.26
N GLY A 225 -38.96 9.20 8.63
CA GLY A 225 -40.35 9.17 8.12
C GLY A 225 -40.50 8.62 6.70
N GLY A 226 -39.44 8.04 6.12
CA GLY A 226 -39.39 7.37 4.84
C GLY A 226 -38.89 5.93 4.92
N PHE A 227 -39.02 5.22 3.81
CA PHE A 227 -38.45 3.90 3.64
C PHE A 227 -37.26 3.98 2.65
N TYR A 228 -36.24 3.17 2.94
CA TYR A 228 -35.06 3.04 2.11
C TYR A 228 -34.81 1.56 1.82
N TYR A 229 -34.20 1.27 0.69
CA TYR A 229 -33.79 -0.09 0.37
C TYR A 229 -32.40 -0.15 -0.24
N THR A 230 -31.71 -1.24 -0.01
CA THR A 230 -30.39 -1.51 -0.57
C THR A 230 -30.31 -2.95 -1.03
N PHE A 231 -29.80 -3.16 -2.25
CA PHE A 231 -29.46 -4.49 -2.72
C PHE A 231 -27.98 -4.78 -2.44
N VAL A 232 -27.72 -5.92 -1.83
CA VAL A 232 -26.39 -6.41 -1.53
C VAL A 232 -26.21 -7.83 -2.08
N ARG A 233 -25.16 -8.05 -2.89
CA ARG A 233 -24.77 -9.37 -3.34
C ARG A 233 -23.25 -9.48 -3.28
N ASN A 234 -22.72 -10.52 -2.63
CA ASN A 234 -21.28 -10.72 -2.45
C ASN A 234 -20.54 -9.47 -1.92
N GLY A 235 -21.15 -8.73 -0.99
CA GLY A 235 -20.62 -7.47 -0.48
C GLY A 235 -20.71 -6.27 -1.43
N ILE A 236 -21.29 -6.42 -2.61
CA ILE A 236 -21.52 -5.32 -3.56
C ILE A 236 -22.86 -4.68 -3.24
N VAL A 237 -22.83 -3.39 -2.94
CA VAL A 237 -24.02 -2.53 -2.83
C VAL A 237 -24.35 -2.00 -4.22
N THR A 238 -25.53 -2.38 -4.77
CA THR A 238 -25.90 -2.02 -6.14
C THR A 238 -26.93 -0.90 -6.23
N VAL A 239 -27.77 -0.76 -5.20
CA VAL A 239 -28.80 0.30 -5.09
C VAL A 239 -28.86 0.72 -3.64
N ASN A 240 -29.04 2.01 -3.38
CA ASN A 240 -29.18 2.58 -2.05
C ASN A 240 -30.08 3.82 -2.13
N ASP A 241 -31.36 3.60 -2.41
CA ASP A 241 -32.30 4.67 -2.74
C ASP A 241 -33.46 4.78 -1.73
N PRO A 242 -34.02 5.99 -1.55
CA PRO A 242 -35.30 6.13 -0.88
C PRO A 242 -36.41 5.54 -1.73
N LEU A 243 -37.44 5.03 -1.08
CA LEU A 243 -38.70 4.60 -1.72
C LEU A 243 -39.58 5.86 -1.97
N GLU A 244 -39.08 6.79 -2.79
CA GLU A 244 -39.82 8.01 -3.16
C GLU A 244 -41.02 7.62 -4.03
N ASN A 245 -42.22 8.08 -3.62
CA ASN A 245 -43.48 7.89 -4.34
C ASN A 245 -43.97 6.44 -4.53
N SER A 246 -43.33 5.46 -3.95
CA SER A 246 -43.73 4.07 -4.03
C SER A 246 -44.14 3.57 -2.64
N SER A 247 -45.30 2.95 -2.56
CA SER A 247 -45.66 2.26 -1.31
C SER A 247 -44.70 1.07 -1.09
N VAL A 248 -44.39 0.77 0.16
CA VAL A 248 -43.65 -0.45 0.50
C VAL A 248 -44.35 -1.69 -0.09
N GLU A 249 -45.66 -1.67 -0.18
CA GLU A 249 -46.47 -2.72 -0.81
C GLU A 249 -46.14 -2.92 -2.28
N TRP A 250 -46.00 -1.83 -3.06
CA TRP A 250 -45.59 -1.90 -4.46
C TRP A 250 -44.16 -2.47 -4.58
N PHE A 251 -43.23 -2.00 -3.75
CA PHE A 251 -41.87 -2.50 -3.74
C PHE A 251 -41.83 -4.01 -3.44
N VAL A 252 -42.50 -4.44 -2.38
CA VAL A 252 -42.55 -5.84 -1.96
C VAL A 252 -43.22 -6.71 -3.04
N SER A 253 -44.26 -6.21 -3.72
CA SER A 253 -45.00 -6.98 -4.75
C SER A 253 -44.29 -7.01 -6.10
N SER A 254 -43.58 -5.95 -6.48
CA SER A 254 -43.09 -5.75 -7.85
C SER A 254 -41.59 -5.88 -8.01
N ILE A 255 -40.77 -5.59 -6.97
CA ILE A 255 -39.32 -5.49 -7.03
C ILE A 255 -38.62 -6.69 -6.38
N LEU A 256 -39.20 -7.23 -5.28
CA LEU A 256 -38.60 -8.39 -4.61
C LEU A 256 -38.74 -9.65 -5.47
N LEU A 257 -37.63 -10.35 -5.64
CA LEU A 257 -37.61 -11.65 -6.31
C LEU A 257 -37.88 -12.80 -5.31
N PRO A 258 -38.44 -13.92 -5.78
CA PRO A 258 -38.68 -15.09 -4.92
C PRO A 258 -37.44 -15.67 -4.25
N SER A 259 -36.23 -15.36 -4.78
CA SER A 259 -34.95 -15.83 -4.25
C SER A 259 -34.30 -14.85 -3.27
N ASP A 260 -34.93 -13.70 -2.99
CA ASP A 260 -34.33 -12.67 -2.14
C ASP A 260 -34.35 -13.04 -0.67
N HIS A 261 -33.30 -12.65 0.03
CA HIS A 261 -33.25 -12.66 1.47
C HIS A 261 -33.44 -11.22 1.99
N VAL A 262 -34.47 -10.97 2.74
CA VAL A 262 -34.79 -9.62 3.23
C VAL A 262 -34.29 -9.42 4.66
N VAL A 263 -33.61 -8.30 4.88
CA VAL A 263 -33.17 -7.85 6.20
C VAL A 263 -33.88 -6.55 6.56
N LEU A 264 -34.67 -6.61 7.61
CA LEU A 264 -35.42 -5.47 8.13
C LEU A 264 -34.58 -4.71 9.16
N ALA A 265 -34.46 -3.41 9.00
CA ALA A 265 -33.68 -2.53 9.86
C ALA A 265 -34.55 -1.38 10.38
N GLY A 266 -35.08 -1.51 11.61
CA GLY A 266 -35.94 -0.49 12.22
C GLY A 266 -37.37 -0.44 11.63
N CYS A 267 -37.80 -1.45 10.87
CA CYS A 267 -39.15 -1.52 10.31
C CYS A 267 -40.16 -2.01 11.32
N GLY A 268 -41.39 -1.47 11.24
CA GLY A 268 -42.54 -1.92 12.04
C GLY A 268 -43.10 -3.31 11.63
N ASP A 269 -44.01 -3.82 12.44
CA ASP A 269 -44.61 -5.16 12.23
C ASP A 269 -45.38 -5.23 10.91
N GLU A 270 -46.01 -4.15 10.45
CA GLU A 270 -46.77 -4.11 9.19
C GLU A 270 -45.87 -4.45 7.99
N VAL A 271 -44.65 -3.86 7.94
CA VAL A 271 -43.66 -4.15 6.86
C VAL A 271 -43.20 -5.60 6.96
N ARG A 272 -43.02 -6.10 8.17
CA ARG A 272 -42.62 -7.49 8.42
C ARG A 272 -43.68 -8.47 7.92
N GLU A 273 -44.96 -8.26 8.27
CA GLU A 273 -46.05 -9.09 7.83
C GLU A 273 -46.18 -9.09 6.31
N LEU A 274 -46.09 -7.91 5.70
CA LEU A 274 -46.14 -7.74 4.25
C LEU A 274 -45.04 -8.53 3.54
N VAL A 275 -43.76 -8.37 4.00
CA VAL A 275 -42.61 -9.08 3.42
C VAL A 275 -42.74 -10.60 3.67
N SER A 276 -43.19 -11.01 4.86
CA SER A 276 -43.32 -12.41 5.21
C SER A 276 -44.43 -13.11 4.39
N SER A 277 -45.50 -12.39 4.00
CA SER A 277 -46.57 -12.91 3.16
C SER A 277 -46.09 -13.36 1.76
N ARG A 278 -44.92 -12.90 1.31
CA ARG A 278 -44.32 -13.28 0.01
C ARG A 278 -43.71 -14.68 -0.01
N GLY A 279 -43.58 -15.35 1.14
CA GLY A 279 -42.97 -16.70 1.21
C GLY A 279 -41.50 -16.73 0.80
N LEU A 280 -40.75 -15.67 1.08
CA LEU A 280 -39.33 -15.56 0.74
C LEU A 280 -38.47 -16.54 1.56
N PRO A 281 -37.31 -16.98 1.04
CA PRO A 281 -36.47 -17.99 1.69
C PRO A 281 -35.86 -17.51 3.01
N GLY A 282 -35.74 -16.18 3.21
CA GLY A 282 -35.22 -15.60 4.45
C GLY A 282 -35.74 -14.20 4.70
N VAL A 283 -36.42 -14.00 5.83
CA VAL A 283 -36.79 -12.68 6.36
C VAL A 283 -36.24 -12.59 7.78
N SER A 284 -35.41 -11.62 8.06
CA SER A 284 -34.77 -11.46 9.36
C SER A 284 -34.64 -9.98 9.74
N ASP A 285 -34.68 -9.68 11.04
CA ASP A 285 -34.29 -8.37 11.51
C ASP A 285 -32.79 -8.26 11.62
N LEU A 286 -32.24 -7.07 11.36
CA LEU A 286 -30.80 -6.79 11.50
C LEU A 286 -30.31 -7.09 12.92
N PHE A 287 -31.08 -6.68 13.96
CA PHE A 287 -30.67 -6.93 15.35
C PHE A 287 -30.70 -8.41 15.72
N ARG A 288 -31.63 -9.20 15.14
CA ARG A 288 -31.68 -10.67 15.36
C ARG A 288 -30.47 -11.36 14.68
N LEU A 289 -30.10 -10.92 13.48
CA LEU A 289 -28.85 -11.39 12.84
C LEU A 289 -27.64 -11.04 13.68
N ALA A 290 -27.58 -9.81 14.21
CA ALA A 290 -26.51 -9.37 15.10
C ALA A 290 -26.43 -10.24 16.38
N ASN A 291 -27.56 -10.53 17.01
CA ASN A 291 -27.63 -11.40 18.19
C ASN A 291 -27.06 -12.79 17.88
N LYS A 292 -27.48 -13.36 16.74
CA LYS A 292 -27.00 -14.67 16.31
C LYS A 292 -25.51 -14.71 16.06
N PHE A 293 -24.96 -13.74 15.32
CA PHE A 293 -23.56 -13.74 14.92
C PHE A 293 -22.62 -13.24 16.02
N MET A 294 -23.05 -12.23 16.80
CA MET A 294 -22.22 -11.61 17.82
C MET A 294 -22.43 -12.19 19.22
N LYS A 295 -23.34 -13.16 19.37
CA LYS A 295 -23.74 -13.74 20.68
C LYS A 295 -24.13 -12.65 21.69
N LYS A 296 -24.95 -11.69 21.25
CA LYS A 296 -25.48 -10.56 22.03
C LYS A 296 -26.99 -10.73 22.20
N ASP A 297 -27.60 -9.86 22.97
CA ASP A 297 -29.05 -9.85 23.23
C ASP A 297 -29.65 -8.44 23.07
N TYR A 298 -29.51 -7.90 21.84
CA TYR A 298 -30.13 -6.62 21.48
C TYR A 298 -31.63 -6.82 21.33
N ARG A 299 -32.43 -5.91 21.87
CA ARG A 299 -33.91 -5.98 21.88
C ARG A 299 -34.56 -5.16 20.77
N SER A 300 -33.78 -4.21 20.21
CA SER A 300 -34.25 -3.34 19.13
C SER A 300 -33.14 -3.04 18.13
N HIS A 301 -33.53 -2.48 16.99
CA HIS A 301 -32.60 -1.98 15.97
C HIS A 301 -31.68 -0.89 16.53
N ASP A 302 -32.23 0.10 17.24
CA ASP A 302 -31.48 1.21 17.81
C ASP A 302 -30.43 0.76 18.83
N GLU A 303 -30.80 -0.20 19.69
CA GLU A 303 -29.86 -0.78 20.65
C GLU A 303 -28.73 -1.53 19.91
N CYS A 304 -29.07 -2.25 18.86
CA CYS A 304 -28.10 -2.94 18.00
C CYS A 304 -27.11 -1.96 17.35
N ILE A 305 -27.60 -0.90 16.70
CA ILE A 305 -26.75 0.11 16.06
C ILE A 305 -25.85 0.81 17.09
N LYS A 306 -26.41 1.27 18.20
CA LYS A 306 -25.66 1.90 19.30
C LYS A 306 -24.58 1.00 19.90
N GLY A 307 -24.84 -0.30 19.95
CA GLY A 307 -23.89 -1.27 20.49
C GLY A 307 -22.81 -1.70 19.49
N LEU A 308 -23.16 -1.84 18.22
CA LEU A 308 -22.26 -2.35 17.17
C LEU A 308 -21.46 -1.28 16.46
N ALA A 309 -22.01 -0.08 16.26
CA ALA A 309 -21.29 0.99 15.57
C ALA A 309 -19.92 1.32 16.22
N PRO A 310 -19.81 1.50 17.55
CA PRO A 310 -18.50 1.69 18.18
C PRO A 310 -17.58 0.45 18.07
N LEU A 311 -18.15 -0.75 18.20
CA LEU A 311 -17.42 -2.01 18.12
C LEU A 311 -16.80 -2.22 16.73
N PHE A 312 -17.52 -1.79 15.69
CA PHE A 312 -17.08 -1.86 14.29
C PHE A 312 -16.38 -0.59 13.83
N ARG A 313 -16.16 0.38 14.73
CA ARG A 313 -15.57 1.69 14.45
C ARG A 313 -16.35 2.48 13.38
N LEU A 314 -17.68 2.33 13.38
CA LEU A 314 -18.56 3.07 12.49
C LEU A 314 -19.00 4.36 13.20
N ARG A 315 -18.65 5.52 12.66
CA ARG A 315 -19.16 6.81 13.15
C ARG A 315 -20.40 7.24 12.38
N ALA A 316 -21.36 7.76 13.12
CA ALA A 316 -22.43 8.57 12.55
C ALA A 316 -21.94 10.01 12.40
N PHE A 317 -22.02 10.54 11.18
CA PHE A 317 -21.73 11.96 10.90
C PHE A 317 -23.04 12.66 10.48
N PRO A 318 -23.14 13.98 10.65
CA PRO A 318 -24.23 14.72 10.03
C PRO A 318 -24.31 14.43 8.53
N GLY A 319 -25.47 13.95 8.07
CA GLY A 319 -25.70 13.54 6.69
C GLY A 319 -25.50 12.05 6.39
N VAL A 320 -25.04 11.24 7.34
CA VAL A 320 -25.11 9.77 7.25
C VAL A 320 -26.50 9.34 7.74
N ARG A 321 -27.28 8.75 6.86
CA ARG A 321 -28.62 8.25 7.19
C ARG A 321 -28.52 6.99 8.07
N ASP A 322 -29.49 6.79 8.94
CA ASP A 322 -29.60 5.55 9.73
C ASP A 322 -29.63 4.30 8.84
N HIS A 323 -30.18 4.42 7.64
CA HIS A 323 -30.15 3.38 6.63
C HIS A 323 -28.71 3.00 6.23
N ASP A 324 -27.87 3.99 5.92
CA ASP A 324 -26.48 3.75 5.52
C ASP A 324 -25.70 3.05 6.64
N MET A 325 -25.97 3.43 7.90
CA MET A 325 -25.39 2.77 9.07
C MET A 325 -25.84 1.31 9.17
N SER A 326 -27.12 1.04 8.92
CA SER A 326 -27.69 -0.32 8.93
C SER A 326 -27.05 -1.21 7.86
N VAL A 327 -26.81 -0.66 6.67
CA VAL A 327 -26.10 -1.37 5.58
C VAL A 327 -24.65 -1.69 5.99
N ARG A 328 -23.93 -0.74 6.55
CA ARG A 328 -22.54 -0.95 7.03
C ARG A 328 -22.48 -2.01 8.14
N VAL A 329 -23.40 -1.95 9.12
CA VAL A 329 -23.48 -2.98 10.16
C VAL A 329 -23.78 -4.35 9.56
N PHE A 330 -24.67 -4.43 8.56
CA PHE A 330 -24.96 -5.70 7.88
C PHE A 330 -23.74 -6.27 7.17
N LEU A 331 -22.97 -5.44 6.45
CA LEU A 331 -21.74 -5.87 5.77
C LEU A 331 -20.69 -6.40 6.77
N GLU A 332 -20.50 -5.71 7.89
CA GLU A 332 -19.64 -6.19 8.98
C GLU A 332 -20.10 -7.53 9.56
N LEU A 333 -21.40 -7.69 9.78
CA LEU A 333 -21.95 -8.95 10.26
C LEU A 333 -21.75 -10.09 9.25
N GLN A 334 -21.87 -9.82 7.95
CA GLN A 334 -21.59 -10.81 6.92
C GLN A 334 -20.13 -11.28 6.94
N LEU A 335 -19.18 -10.36 7.03
CA LEU A 335 -17.75 -10.68 7.13
C LEU A 335 -17.44 -11.54 8.37
N ARG A 336 -18.08 -11.21 9.50
CA ARG A 336 -17.87 -11.87 10.79
C ARG A 336 -18.74 -13.12 10.98
N SER A 337 -19.66 -13.39 10.06
CA SER A 337 -20.57 -14.56 10.14
C SER A 337 -19.82 -15.90 10.04
N SER A 338 -18.60 -15.88 9.51
CA SER A 338 -17.70 -17.03 9.46
C SER A 338 -16.39 -16.71 10.20
N ASP A 339 -16.24 -17.27 11.39
CA ASP A 339 -15.01 -17.15 12.18
C ASP A 339 -13.77 -17.57 11.37
N ARG A 340 -13.91 -18.59 10.52
CA ARG A 340 -12.84 -19.08 9.66
C ARG A 340 -12.42 -18.04 8.63
N VAL A 341 -13.35 -17.45 7.89
CA VAL A 341 -13.05 -16.45 6.86
C VAL A 341 -12.47 -15.19 7.50
N PHE A 342 -13.14 -14.69 8.53
CA PHE A 342 -12.67 -13.48 9.23
C PHE A 342 -11.32 -13.69 9.90
N GLY A 343 -11.07 -14.86 10.50
CA GLY A 343 -9.79 -15.23 11.09
C GLY A 343 -8.65 -15.22 10.07
N LEU A 344 -8.88 -15.83 8.89
CA LEU A 344 -7.88 -15.87 7.82
C LEU A 344 -7.61 -14.48 7.21
N LEU A 345 -8.65 -13.65 7.02
CA LEU A 345 -8.44 -12.29 6.56
C LEU A 345 -7.59 -11.48 7.56
N ARG A 346 -7.79 -11.67 8.86
CA ARG A 346 -6.95 -11.04 9.90
C ARG A 346 -5.52 -11.59 9.92
N GLU A 347 -5.30 -12.82 9.53
CA GLU A 347 -3.97 -13.42 9.42
C GLU A 347 -3.22 -12.86 8.21
N TYR A 348 -3.91 -12.63 7.10
CA TYR A 348 -3.31 -12.16 5.85
C TYR A 348 -3.09 -10.64 5.77
N ILE A 349 -3.96 -9.84 6.38
CA ILE A 349 -3.91 -8.38 6.22
C ILE A 349 -2.57 -7.73 6.64
N PRO A 350 -1.82 -8.23 7.63
CA PRO A 350 -0.46 -7.77 7.91
C PRO A 350 0.53 -7.98 6.77
N LEU A 351 0.39 -9.09 6.03
CA LEU A 351 1.21 -9.34 4.84
C LEU A 351 0.90 -8.30 3.76
N VAL A 352 -0.39 -7.96 3.58
CA VAL A 352 -0.81 -6.89 2.67
C VAL A 352 -0.19 -5.55 3.06
N ALA A 353 -0.20 -5.21 4.35
CA ALA A 353 0.42 -3.96 4.81
C ALA A 353 1.92 -3.90 4.49
N VAL A 354 2.64 -5.00 4.71
CA VAL A 354 4.09 -5.08 4.48
C VAL A 354 4.41 -5.03 2.98
N GLY A 355 3.74 -5.84 2.14
CA GLY A 355 3.98 -5.86 0.69
C GLY A 355 3.63 -4.52 0.05
N THR A 356 2.45 -3.95 0.38
CA THR A 356 2.01 -2.65 -0.16
C THR A 356 2.99 -1.51 0.15
N ILE A 357 3.54 -1.48 1.38
CA ILE A 357 4.56 -0.48 1.76
C ILE A 357 5.90 -0.77 1.09
N ALA A 358 6.28 -2.06 0.96
CA ALA A 358 7.54 -2.46 0.33
C ALA A 358 7.59 -2.09 -1.16
N ASP A 359 6.45 -2.17 -1.86
CA ASP A 359 6.29 -1.78 -3.27
C ASP A 359 6.04 -0.26 -3.44
N ILE A 360 6.09 0.50 -2.35
CA ILE A 360 5.94 1.98 -2.36
C ILE A 360 4.61 2.40 -3.02
N MET A 361 3.55 1.63 -2.85
CA MET A 361 2.24 1.98 -3.38
C MET A 361 1.61 3.16 -2.63
N PRO A 362 0.70 3.92 -3.28
CA PRO A 362 0.03 5.05 -2.65
C PRO A 362 -0.69 4.68 -1.35
N VAL A 363 -0.42 5.40 -0.26
CA VAL A 363 -1.05 5.20 1.06
C VAL A 363 -2.35 6.01 1.14
N ARG A 364 -3.25 5.73 0.21
CA ARG A 364 -4.58 6.35 0.10
C ARG A 364 -5.66 5.30 -0.19
N GLY A 365 -6.93 5.70 -0.09
CA GLY A 365 -8.05 4.82 -0.40
C GLY A 365 -7.94 3.47 0.29
N GLU A 366 -8.16 2.40 -0.46
CA GLU A 366 -8.17 1.05 0.07
C GLU A 366 -6.81 0.56 0.59
N ASN A 367 -5.69 0.97 -0.03
CA ASN A 367 -4.35 0.66 0.50
C ASN A 367 -4.18 1.19 1.91
N ARG A 368 -4.58 2.46 2.16
CA ARG A 368 -4.51 3.04 3.50
C ARG A 368 -5.33 2.24 4.51
N GLN A 369 -6.53 1.81 4.12
CA GLN A 369 -7.40 1.01 4.98
C GLN A 369 -6.73 -0.33 5.34
N MET A 370 -6.20 -1.04 4.35
CA MET A 370 -5.52 -2.33 4.54
C MET A 370 -4.24 -2.18 5.36
N ILE A 371 -3.43 -1.16 5.09
CA ILE A 371 -2.20 -0.88 5.85
C ILE A 371 -2.53 -0.55 7.31
N SER A 372 -3.50 0.34 7.56
CA SER A 372 -3.92 0.72 8.92
C SER A 372 -4.42 -0.49 9.71
N TYR A 373 -5.25 -1.33 9.09
CA TYR A 373 -5.78 -2.52 9.73
C TYR A 373 -4.68 -3.57 9.95
N GLY A 374 -3.80 -3.78 8.97
CA GLY A 374 -2.67 -4.71 9.09
C GLY A 374 -1.70 -4.32 10.21
N ILE A 375 -1.36 -3.03 10.33
CA ILE A 375 -0.55 -2.49 11.43
C ILE A 375 -1.27 -2.68 12.78
N ALA A 376 -2.57 -2.44 12.85
CA ALA A 376 -3.35 -2.64 14.08
C ALA A 376 -3.36 -4.12 14.51
N VAL A 377 -3.47 -5.05 13.56
CA VAL A 377 -3.41 -6.50 13.82
C VAL A 377 -2.02 -6.89 14.34
N LEU A 378 -0.94 -6.43 13.71
CA LEU A 378 0.44 -6.68 14.19
C LEU A 378 0.63 -6.14 15.62
N ASN A 379 0.21 -4.92 15.90
CA ASN A 379 0.31 -4.30 17.21
C ASN A 379 -0.55 -4.99 18.28
N SER A 380 -1.53 -5.80 17.89
CA SER A 380 -2.29 -6.65 18.81
C SER A 380 -1.63 -8.02 19.07
N GLY A 381 -0.44 -8.27 18.52
CA GLY A 381 0.28 -9.54 18.63
C GLY A 381 -0.29 -10.67 17.77
N MET A 382 -1.11 -10.33 16.77
CA MET A 382 -1.71 -11.28 15.83
C MET A 382 -1.11 -11.15 14.42
N GLY A 383 -1.55 -12.01 13.50
CA GLY A 383 -1.09 -12.05 12.12
C GLY A 383 -0.01 -13.11 11.90
N HIS A 384 0.68 -13.03 10.77
CA HIS A 384 1.68 -14.02 10.33
C HIS A 384 2.81 -14.21 11.35
N ALA A 385 3.16 -15.48 11.64
CA ALA A 385 4.12 -15.83 12.69
C ALA A 385 5.49 -15.17 12.49
N GLY A 386 6.04 -15.23 11.26
CA GLY A 386 7.32 -14.60 10.94
C GLY A 386 7.33 -13.10 11.17
N LEU A 387 6.25 -12.38 10.81
CA LEU A 387 6.16 -10.94 11.06
C LEU A 387 6.10 -10.62 12.56
N ARG A 388 5.43 -11.44 13.36
CA ARG A 388 5.38 -11.29 14.82
C ARG A 388 6.76 -11.49 15.47
N GLU A 389 7.52 -12.49 15.01
CA GLU A 389 8.88 -12.73 15.53
C GLU A 389 9.82 -11.56 15.17
N ILE A 390 9.75 -11.02 13.94
CA ILE A 390 10.62 -9.91 13.53
C ILE A 390 10.27 -8.58 14.21
N THR A 391 9.00 -8.34 14.52
CA THR A 391 8.54 -7.13 15.20
C THR A 391 8.69 -7.22 16.73
N GLY A 392 8.63 -8.41 17.28
CA GLY A 392 8.70 -8.65 18.73
C GLY A 392 7.66 -7.84 19.50
N SER A 393 8.09 -7.14 20.55
CA SER A 393 7.25 -6.24 21.36
C SER A 393 7.28 -4.78 20.89
N ALA A 394 7.99 -4.46 19.81
CA ALA A 394 8.08 -3.10 19.31
C ALA A 394 6.76 -2.65 18.67
N ARG A 395 6.38 -1.39 18.89
CA ARG A 395 5.23 -0.82 18.19
C ARG A 395 5.54 -0.66 16.70
N VAL A 396 4.75 -1.31 15.88
CA VAL A 396 4.85 -1.24 14.42
C VAL A 396 4.15 0.01 13.91
N SER A 397 4.76 0.70 12.96
CA SER A 397 4.22 1.82 12.21
C SER A 397 4.55 1.66 10.72
N SER A 398 3.95 2.44 9.84
CA SER A 398 4.34 2.45 8.41
C SER A 398 5.81 2.81 8.24
N ARG A 399 6.35 3.69 9.09
CA ARG A 399 7.77 4.06 9.10
C ARG A 399 8.66 2.85 9.43
N SER A 400 8.35 2.10 10.49
CA SER A 400 9.14 0.90 10.85
C SER A 400 9.04 -0.18 9.77
N ILE A 401 7.89 -0.34 9.11
CA ILE A 401 7.78 -1.24 7.96
C ILE A 401 8.68 -0.75 6.80
N SER A 402 8.60 0.52 6.43
CA SER A 402 9.31 1.09 5.28
C SER A 402 10.84 1.14 5.48
N TRP A 403 11.32 1.43 6.71
CA TRP A 403 12.73 1.68 6.97
C TRP A 403 13.48 0.49 7.59
N ASP A 404 12.79 -0.39 8.31
CA ASP A 404 13.41 -1.48 9.05
C ASP A 404 13.01 -2.85 8.48
N ILE A 405 11.70 -3.13 8.36
CA ILE A 405 11.18 -4.46 8.03
C ILE A 405 11.30 -4.76 6.53
N ALA A 406 10.74 -3.91 5.66
CA ALA A 406 10.76 -4.14 4.21
C ALA A 406 12.18 -4.17 3.63
N PRO A 407 13.12 -3.25 3.98
CA PRO A 407 14.50 -3.35 3.52
C PRO A 407 15.24 -4.60 4.00
N LEU A 408 14.94 -5.10 5.20
CA LEU A 408 15.49 -6.32 5.73
C LEU A 408 15.00 -7.53 4.92
N LEU A 409 13.68 -7.66 4.73
CA LEU A 409 13.05 -8.77 4.04
C LEU A 409 13.32 -8.77 2.52
N ASN A 410 13.49 -7.60 1.88
CA ASN A 410 13.89 -7.48 0.47
C ASN A 410 15.38 -7.84 0.23
N THR A 411 16.18 -7.96 1.29
CA THR A 411 17.61 -8.23 1.14
C THR A 411 17.92 -9.57 0.46
N PRO A 412 17.27 -10.69 0.80
CA PRO A 412 17.54 -11.97 0.13
C PRO A 412 17.37 -11.91 -1.38
N GLY A 413 16.26 -11.37 -1.89
CA GLY A 413 16.02 -11.20 -3.32
C GLY A 413 17.10 -10.34 -4.00
N ARG A 414 17.48 -9.21 -3.39
CA ARG A 414 18.54 -8.33 -3.91
C ARG A 414 19.93 -8.96 -3.91
N MET A 415 20.17 -9.95 -3.07
CA MET A 415 21.44 -10.66 -2.94
C MET A 415 21.46 -11.99 -3.69
N GLY A 416 20.38 -12.35 -4.42
CA GLY A 416 20.26 -13.62 -5.16
C GLY A 416 19.95 -14.85 -4.30
N LEU A 417 19.40 -14.64 -3.10
CA LEU A 417 19.07 -15.69 -2.13
C LEU A 417 17.58 -15.68 -1.76
N THR A 418 16.70 -15.52 -2.77
CA THR A 418 15.25 -15.39 -2.59
C THR A 418 14.65 -16.53 -1.76
N ASP A 419 15.23 -17.75 -1.86
CA ASP A 419 14.82 -18.92 -1.07
C ASP A 419 14.74 -18.63 0.43
N LEU A 420 15.65 -17.79 0.98
CA LEU A 420 15.64 -17.45 2.41
C LEU A 420 14.40 -16.65 2.80
N ALA A 421 13.96 -15.73 1.95
CA ALA A 421 12.77 -14.93 2.21
C ALA A 421 11.50 -15.79 2.05
N VAL A 422 11.45 -16.65 1.03
CA VAL A 422 10.31 -17.56 0.83
C VAL A 422 10.22 -18.54 2.00
N GLU A 423 11.33 -19.16 2.41
CA GLU A 423 11.35 -20.06 3.57
C GLU A 423 10.89 -19.34 4.85
N PHE A 424 11.34 -18.10 5.08
CA PHE A 424 10.92 -17.29 6.23
C PHE A 424 9.40 -17.10 6.30
N PHE A 425 8.76 -16.88 5.16
CA PHE A 425 7.31 -16.69 5.13
C PHE A 425 6.51 -17.99 5.12
N LEU A 426 7.07 -19.11 4.64
CA LEU A 426 6.35 -20.37 4.54
C LEU A 426 6.56 -21.31 5.72
N THR A 427 7.60 -21.11 6.53
CA THR A 427 7.86 -21.96 7.71
C THR A 427 6.86 -21.70 8.83
N GLU A 428 6.40 -22.76 9.49
CA GLU A 428 5.59 -22.71 10.70
C GLU A 428 6.42 -22.99 11.98
N ASP A 429 7.70 -23.34 11.81
CA ASP A 429 8.63 -23.61 12.90
C ASP A 429 9.23 -22.29 13.42
N ILE A 430 8.96 -21.98 14.68
CA ILE A 430 9.40 -20.72 15.32
C ILE A 430 10.93 -20.70 15.48
N GLU A 431 11.57 -21.80 15.80
CA GLU A 431 13.04 -21.85 15.93
C GLU A 431 13.69 -21.62 14.57
N ARG A 432 13.15 -22.26 13.52
CA ARG A 432 13.62 -22.02 12.16
C ARG A 432 13.39 -20.57 11.72
N THR A 433 12.26 -19.97 12.08
CA THR A 433 11.97 -18.54 11.82
C THR A 433 13.05 -17.65 12.45
N ARG A 434 13.45 -17.91 13.70
CA ARG A 434 14.49 -17.14 14.39
C ARG A 434 15.86 -17.29 13.75
N GLU A 435 16.22 -18.51 13.32
CA GLU A 435 17.44 -18.75 12.55
C GLU A 435 17.47 -17.95 11.25
N LEU A 436 16.36 -17.96 10.50
CA LEU A 436 16.22 -17.21 9.24
C LEU A 436 16.30 -15.70 9.47
N ILE A 437 15.71 -15.16 10.52
CA ILE A 437 15.87 -13.75 10.91
C ILE A 437 17.36 -13.44 11.14
N GLY A 438 18.08 -14.31 11.81
CA GLY A 438 19.51 -14.15 12.02
C GLY A 438 20.31 -14.11 10.71
N GLN A 439 20.06 -15.06 9.81
CA GLN A 439 20.71 -15.15 8.50
C GLN A 439 20.38 -13.92 7.61
N ILE A 440 19.12 -13.52 7.53
CA ILE A 440 18.67 -12.35 6.76
C ILE A 440 19.28 -11.07 7.34
N SER A 441 19.39 -10.96 8.67
CA SER A 441 20.00 -9.80 9.34
C SER A 441 21.48 -9.67 9.03
N GLU A 442 22.22 -10.79 9.00
CA GLU A 442 23.64 -10.81 8.60
C GLU A 442 23.79 -10.40 7.13
N LEU A 443 22.99 -11.00 6.26
CA LEU A 443 22.98 -10.66 4.83
C LEU A 443 22.66 -9.17 4.60
N ASN A 444 21.77 -8.58 5.41
CA ASN A 444 21.47 -7.15 5.34
C ASN A 444 22.65 -6.27 5.79
N ARG A 445 23.44 -6.72 6.77
CA ARG A 445 24.69 -6.04 7.15
C ARG A 445 25.71 -6.08 6.02
N GLU A 446 25.87 -7.24 5.38
CA GLU A 446 26.73 -7.39 4.20
C GLU A 446 26.27 -6.48 3.05
N ARG A 447 24.98 -6.51 2.71
CA ARG A 447 24.40 -5.63 1.70
C ARG A 447 24.71 -4.16 1.98
N LYS A 448 24.48 -3.67 3.21
CA LYS A 448 24.78 -2.28 3.61
C LYS A 448 26.24 -1.95 3.41
N LYS A 449 27.15 -2.87 3.77
CA LYS A 449 28.61 -2.69 3.59
C LYS A 449 28.99 -2.61 2.10
N ILE A 450 28.42 -3.48 1.27
CA ILE A 450 28.68 -3.45 -0.18
C ILE A 450 28.19 -2.14 -0.78
N VAL A 451 26.95 -1.73 -0.48
CA VAL A 451 26.37 -0.49 -1.00
C VAL A 451 27.18 0.73 -0.58
N SER A 452 27.55 0.86 0.70
CA SER A 452 28.36 2.00 1.16
C SER A 452 29.75 2.02 0.53
N GLY A 453 30.43 0.90 0.45
CA GLY A 453 31.75 0.80 -0.18
C GLY A 453 31.71 1.13 -1.69
N THR A 454 30.65 0.68 -2.39
CA THR A 454 30.48 1.04 -3.81
C THR A 454 30.21 2.54 -4.00
N ILE A 455 29.40 3.17 -3.13
CA ILE A 455 29.15 4.61 -3.18
C ILE A 455 30.44 5.40 -2.95
N GLU A 456 31.28 5.02 -1.97
CA GLU A 456 32.56 5.66 -1.72
C GLU A 456 33.52 5.51 -2.93
N LYS A 457 33.57 4.33 -3.55
CA LYS A 457 34.30 4.07 -4.78
C LYS A 457 33.86 5.04 -5.88
N ILE A 458 32.55 5.10 -6.14
CA ILE A 458 31.97 5.99 -7.16
C ILE A 458 32.33 7.44 -6.88
N LYS A 459 32.19 7.92 -5.65
CA LYS A 459 32.58 9.30 -5.27
C LYS A 459 34.05 9.59 -5.53
N THR A 460 34.93 8.63 -5.25
CA THR A 460 36.37 8.77 -5.44
C THR A 460 36.75 8.78 -6.93
N GLU A 461 36.18 7.87 -7.71
CA GLU A 461 36.48 7.75 -9.14
C GLU A 461 35.83 8.87 -9.97
N SER A 462 34.71 9.43 -9.50
CA SER A 462 34.01 10.55 -10.15
C SER A 462 34.51 11.93 -9.67
N ALA A 463 35.43 12.00 -8.70
CA ALA A 463 35.98 13.25 -8.21
C ALA A 463 36.77 13.96 -9.33
N GLY A 464 36.20 15.03 -9.89
CA GLY A 464 36.74 15.75 -11.04
C GLY A 464 36.04 15.46 -12.39
N MET A 465 35.07 14.54 -12.44
CA MET A 465 34.19 14.35 -13.59
C MET A 465 32.90 15.16 -13.41
N GLU A 466 33.02 16.49 -13.41
CA GLU A 466 31.86 17.34 -13.60
C GLU A 466 31.42 17.23 -15.07
N SER A 467 30.54 16.25 -15.38
CA SER A 467 29.83 16.28 -16.66
C SER A 467 28.73 17.32 -16.56
N ASP A 468 28.69 18.23 -17.54
CA ASP A 468 27.66 19.25 -17.73
C ASP A 468 26.33 18.61 -18.22
N ASP A 469 26.32 17.26 -18.26
CA ASP A 469 25.16 16.46 -18.64
C ASP A 469 24.09 16.49 -17.54
N GLY A 470 22.84 16.57 -17.94
CA GLY A 470 21.70 16.69 -17.02
C GLY A 470 21.46 15.44 -16.17
N PHE A 471 22.30 14.40 -16.25
CA PHE A 471 22.25 13.18 -15.45
C PHE A 471 23.66 12.64 -15.18
N PHE A 472 23.76 11.68 -14.27
CA PHE A 472 25.00 10.96 -13.95
C PHE A 472 24.86 9.48 -14.31
N TYR A 473 25.94 8.85 -14.79
CA TYR A 473 25.95 7.40 -14.97
C TYR A 473 27.30 6.79 -14.52
N PHE A 474 27.22 5.53 -14.09
CA PHE A 474 28.40 4.77 -13.70
C PHE A 474 28.18 3.27 -14.01
N ALA A 475 29.22 2.61 -14.51
CA ALA A 475 29.22 1.18 -14.83
C ALA A 475 30.42 0.50 -14.16
N ASP A 476 30.18 -0.62 -13.49
CA ASP A 476 31.23 -1.40 -12.84
C ASP A 476 30.85 -2.89 -12.74
N ASP A 477 31.78 -3.75 -13.18
CA ASP A 477 31.57 -5.20 -13.21
C ASP A 477 31.37 -5.84 -11.82
N SER A 478 31.74 -5.16 -10.75
CA SER A 478 31.55 -5.62 -9.37
C SER A 478 30.16 -5.34 -8.79
N ILE A 479 29.36 -4.51 -9.46
CA ILE A 479 28.02 -4.14 -8.98
C ILE A 479 27.06 -5.31 -9.25
N LYS A 480 26.43 -5.83 -8.18
CA LYS A 480 25.36 -6.81 -8.30
C LYS A 480 24.08 -6.16 -8.83
N ASP A 481 23.39 -6.81 -9.77
CA ASP A 481 22.15 -6.33 -10.41
C ASP A 481 21.13 -5.82 -9.38
N GLY A 482 20.84 -6.61 -8.34
CA GLY A 482 19.86 -6.29 -7.31
C GLY A 482 20.23 -5.08 -6.42
N LEU A 483 21.47 -4.59 -6.49
CA LEU A 483 21.95 -3.44 -5.70
C LEU A 483 22.05 -2.15 -6.52
N ALA A 484 22.05 -2.23 -7.85
CA ALA A 484 22.20 -1.07 -8.73
C ALA A 484 21.15 0.03 -8.42
N GLY A 485 19.89 -0.36 -8.22
CA GLY A 485 18.82 0.58 -7.88
C GLY A 485 18.98 1.27 -6.52
N LEU A 486 19.54 0.59 -5.52
CA LEU A 486 19.81 1.19 -4.21
C LEU A 486 20.95 2.21 -4.28
N ILE A 487 22.00 1.87 -5.02
CA ILE A 487 23.17 2.74 -5.25
C ILE A 487 22.72 3.98 -6.05
N ALA A 488 21.95 3.77 -7.13
CA ALA A 488 21.42 4.85 -7.96
C ALA A 488 20.59 5.84 -7.14
N ASN A 489 19.69 5.33 -6.29
CA ASN A 489 18.84 6.19 -5.44
C ASN A 489 19.68 7.03 -4.48
N ARG A 490 20.64 6.40 -3.79
CA ARG A 490 21.49 7.12 -2.83
C ARG A 490 22.33 8.20 -3.49
N ILE A 491 22.90 7.91 -4.66
CA ILE A 491 23.68 8.90 -5.40
C ILE A 491 22.77 10.01 -5.94
N ALA A 492 21.58 9.69 -6.46
CA ALA A 492 20.62 10.69 -6.94
C ALA A 492 20.24 11.69 -5.84
N ASP A 493 20.02 11.20 -4.61
CA ASP A 493 19.76 12.05 -3.45
C ASP A 493 20.96 12.93 -3.07
N ASP A 494 22.19 12.39 -3.16
CA ASP A 494 23.41 13.11 -2.82
C ASP A 494 23.74 14.23 -3.84
N ILE A 495 23.64 13.92 -5.16
CA ILE A 495 24.02 14.88 -6.22
C ILE A 495 22.85 15.69 -6.80
N LYS A 496 21.61 15.36 -6.40
CA LYS A 496 20.36 16.01 -6.83
C LYS A 496 20.16 16.02 -8.35
N LYS A 497 20.55 14.92 -9.01
CA LYS A 497 20.40 14.69 -10.46
C LYS A 497 19.87 13.28 -10.72
N PRO A 498 19.27 13.01 -11.89
CA PRO A 498 19.01 11.63 -12.33
C PRO A 498 20.28 10.82 -12.41
N VAL A 499 20.21 9.54 -12.02
CA VAL A 499 21.37 8.64 -11.95
C VAL A 499 21.06 7.32 -12.63
N ILE A 500 22.01 6.82 -13.40
CA ILE A 500 22.03 5.49 -13.99
C ILE A 500 23.20 4.70 -13.41
N ILE A 501 22.92 3.56 -12.79
CA ILE A 501 23.95 2.62 -12.33
C ILE A 501 23.81 1.33 -13.12
N MET A 502 24.93 0.85 -13.66
CA MET A 502 24.98 -0.35 -14.48
C MET A 502 25.90 -1.40 -13.82
N SER A 503 25.46 -2.65 -13.82
CA SER A 503 26.26 -3.82 -13.47
C SER A 503 27.15 -4.24 -14.65
N GLY A 504 28.08 -5.15 -14.40
CA GLY A 504 28.91 -5.73 -15.46
C GLY A 504 28.11 -6.58 -16.45
N PRO A 505 28.72 -6.88 -17.60
CA PRO A 505 28.05 -7.70 -18.60
C PRO A 505 27.86 -9.13 -18.09
N ASP A 506 26.71 -9.69 -18.42
CA ASP A 506 26.45 -11.12 -18.25
C ASP A 506 27.29 -11.96 -19.26
N LEU A 507 27.14 -13.29 -19.18
CA LEU A 507 27.85 -14.22 -20.07
C LEU A 507 27.54 -14.01 -21.56
N ASN A 508 26.44 -13.33 -21.89
CA ASN A 508 25.99 -13.04 -23.25
C ASN A 508 26.35 -11.61 -23.69
N GLY A 509 27.05 -10.85 -22.84
CA GLY A 509 27.44 -9.47 -23.12
C GLY A 509 26.36 -8.42 -22.86
N HIS A 510 25.28 -8.79 -22.13
CA HIS A 510 24.23 -7.83 -21.77
C HIS A 510 24.57 -7.10 -20.48
N ILE A 511 24.34 -5.81 -20.49
CA ILE A 511 24.41 -4.94 -19.30
C ILE A 511 23.01 -4.71 -18.76
N LYS A 512 22.88 -4.89 -17.47
CA LYS A 512 21.69 -4.51 -16.74
C LYS A 512 21.96 -3.22 -15.98
N GLY A 513 20.96 -2.35 -15.92
CA GLY A 513 21.06 -1.10 -15.21
C GLY A 513 19.77 -0.70 -14.52
N SER A 514 19.95 0.20 -13.59
CA SER A 514 18.87 0.82 -12.85
C SER A 514 19.01 2.32 -12.90
N ALA A 515 17.93 3.00 -13.27
CA ALA A 515 17.85 4.45 -13.28
C ALA A 515 17.00 4.96 -12.13
N ARG A 516 17.39 6.08 -11.56
CA ARG A 516 16.63 6.80 -10.55
C ARG A 516 16.62 8.28 -10.86
N SER A 517 15.48 8.88 -10.74
CA SER A 517 15.31 10.32 -10.86
C SER A 517 15.52 11.00 -9.51
N TYR A 518 15.66 12.31 -9.54
CA TYR A 518 15.61 13.15 -8.34
C TYR A 518 14.33 13.97 -8.31
N GLY A 519 13.70 14.08 -7.16
CA GLY A 519 12.44 14.81 -6.99
C GLY A 519 11.30 14.23 -7.84
N ARG A 520 10.54 15.10 -8.50
CA ARG A 520 9.40 14.71 -9.37
C ARG A 520 9.75 14.64 -10.85
N TYR A 521 11.01 14.72 -11.21
CA TYR A 521 11.44 14.69 -12.59
C TYR A 521 11.12 13.36 -13.28
N ASN A 522 10.45 13.42 -14.43
CA ASN A 522 10.14 12.21 -15.21
C ASN A 522 11.32 11.85 -16.10
N PHE A 523 12.28 11.08 -15.55
CA PHE A 523 13.45 10.66 -16.30
C PHE A 523 13.13 9.63 -17.38
N LEU A 524 12.16 8.75 -17.15
CA LEU A 524 11.75 7.73 -18.11
C LEU A 524 11.28 8.32 -19.44
N SER A 525 10.58 9.46 -19.44
CA SER A 525 10.10 10.12 -20.66
C SER A 525 11.21 10.52 -21.64
N HIS A 526 12.45 10.66 -21.16
CA HIS A 526 13.63 10.92 -22.00
C HIS A 526 14.27 9.66 -22.56
N VAL A 527 13.97 8.50 -21.97
CA VAL A 527 14.55 7.20 -22.34
C VAL A 527 13.57 6.37 -23.17
N GLU A 528 12.26 6.46 -22.93
CA GLU A 528 11.23 5.74 -23.70
C GLU A 528 11.32 5.94 -25.23
N PRO A 529 11.59 7.14 -25.77
CA PRO A 529 11.77 7.32 -27.21
C PRO A 529 12.97 6.55 -27.79
N LEU A 530 13.85 6.05 -26.94
CA LEU A 530 15.03 5.28 -27.29
C LEU A 530 14.83 3.77 -27.07
N SER A 531 13.58 3.33 -26.86
CA SER A 531 13.24 1.94 -26.49
C SER A 531 13.82 0.88 -27.42
N GLU A 532 13.95 1.16 -28.71
CA GLU A 532 14.57 0.26 -29.70
C GLU A 532 16.06 -0.05 -29.43
N MET A 533 16.73 0.76 -28.62
CA MET A 533 18.14 0.56 -28.23
C MET A 533 18.29 -0.42 -27.06
N PHE A 534 17.19 -0.78 -26.42
CA PHE A 534 17.13 -1.65 -25.25
C PHE A 534 16.50 -2.98 -25.61
N GLU A 535 17.01 -4.08 -25.08
CA GLU A 535 16.37 -5.39 -25.15
C GLU A 535 15.20 -5.49 -24.16
N ARG A 536 15.36 -4.78 -23.01
CA ARG A 536 14.32 -4.60 -22.01
C ARG A 536 14.39 -3.19 -21.46
N LEU A 537 13.26 -2.54 -21.33
CA LEU A 537 13.09 -1.26 -20.67
C LEU A 537 11.75 -1.29 -19.94
N GLY A 538 11.75 -0.99 -18.62
CA GLY A 538 10.50 -1.01 -17.88
C GLY A 538 10.63 -0.37 -16.48
N GLY A 539 9.54 0.20 -16.02
CA GLY A 539 9.47 0.88 -14.73
C GLY A 539 8.52 2.08 -14.76
N HIS A 540 8.82 3.06 -13.94
CA HIS A 540 8.01 4.25 -13.74
C HIS A 540 8.83 5.53 -13.99
N ALA A 541 8.16 6.67 -14.08
CA ALA A 541 8.75 7.99 -14.33
C ALA A 541 10.03 8.28 -13.53
N GLN A 542 10.11 7.81 -12.29
CA GLN A 542 11.18 8.11 -11.34
C GLN A 542 12.16 6.96 -11.11
N ALA A 543 11.80 5.74 -11.52
CA ALA A 543 12.61 4.55 -11.27
C ALA A 543 12.33 3.49 -12.33
N PHE A 544 13.33 3.12 -13.10
CA PHE A 544 13.19 2.09 -14.13
C PHE A 544 14.46 1.25 -14.25
N GLY A 545 14.27 0.04 -14.77
CA GLY A 545 15.35 -0.89 -15.10
C GLY A 545 15.45 -1.09 -16.62
N PHE A 546 16.63 -1.48 -17.08
CA PHE A 546 16.87 -1.74 -18.48
C PHE A 546 17.93 -2.81 -18.70
N THR A 547 17.94 -3.36 -19.92
CA THR A 547 18.97 -4.28 -20.40
C THR A 547 19.34 -3.90 -21.83
N PHE A 548 20.63 -3.84 -22.15
CA PHE A 548 21.14 -3.64 -23.50
C PHE A 548 22.53 -4.27 -23.66
N ARG A 549 23.05 -4.37 -24.88
CA ARG A 549 24.38 -4.95 -25.15
C ARG A 549 25.50 -4.00 -24.76
N LYS A 550 26.57 -4.52 -24.15
CA LYS A 550 27.74 -3.74 -23.67
C LYS A 550 28.31 -2.79 -24.73
N GLU A 551 28.36 -3.24 -25.98
CA GLU A 551 28.87 -2.47 -27.13
C GLU A 551 28.08 -1.18 -27.40
N ASN A 552 26.84 -1.06 -26.88
CA ASN A 552 25.96 0.07 -27.10
C ASN A 552 26.03 1.12 -25.96
N ILE A 553 26.83 0.93 -24.90
CA ILE A 553 26.89 1.86 -23.74
C ILE A 553 27.05 3.31 -24.18
N GLU A 554 28.11 3.61 -24.95
CA GLU A 554 28.40 4.98 -25.35
C GLU A 554 27.28 5.60 -26.18
N THR A 555 26.72 4.83 -27.14
CA THR A 555 25.64 5.28 -28.01
C THR A 555 24.37 5.56 -27.21
N VAL A 556 24.01 4.68 -26.29
CA VAL A 556 22.82 4.82 -25.43
C VAL A 556 23.01 6.03 -24.49
N MET A 557 24.16 6.15 -23.80
CA MET A 557 24.39 7.26 -22.87
C MET A 557 24.44 8.62 -23.59
N GLN A 558 25.07 8.70 -24.77
CA GLN A 558 25.04 9.91 -25.59
C GLN A 558 23.62 10.28 -26.07
N SER A 559 22.82 9.29 -26.42
CA SER A 559 21.44 9.52 -26.85
C SER A 559 20.55 10.02 -25.70
N ILE A 560 20.73 9.46 -24.50
CA ILE A 560 20.08 9.96 -23.27
C ILE A 560 20.53 11.38 -22.96
N ALA A 561 21.85 11.68 -23.04
CA ALA A 561 22.38 13.02 -22.79
C ALA A 561 21.78 14.08 -23.74
N ARG A 562 21.59 13.73 -25.01
CA ARG A 562 20.92 14.62 -26.00
C ARG A 562 19.45 14.84 -25.65
N SER A 563 18.76 13.81 -25.17
CA SER A 563 17.34 13.88 -24.83
C SER A 563 17.10 14.67 -23.55
N VAL A 564 17.93 14.49 -22.52
CA VAL A 564 17.83 15.21 -21.23
C VAL A 564 18.24 16.69 -21.39
N GLY A 565 19.24 16.95 -22.23
CA GLY A 565 19.74 18.32 -22.46
C GLY A 565 20.48 18.91 -21.26
N LYS A 566 20.95 20.18 -21.44
CA LYS A 566 21.61 20.94 -20.38
C LYS A 566 20.54 21.63 -19.52
N GLY A 567 20.40 21.18 -18.28
CA GLY A 567 19.52 21.80 -17.29
C GLY A 567 18.41 20.84 -16.86
N ASN A 568 18.51 20.40 -15.62
CA ASN A 568 17.47 19.66 -14.95
C ASN A 568 16.40 20.67 -14.47
N PRO A 569 15.17 20.67 -14.97
CA PRO A 569 14.10 21.49 -14.37
C PRO A 569 13.84 20.98 -12.96
N ARG A 570 14.45 21.62 -11.98
CA ARG A 570 14.21 21.34 -10.57
C ARG A 570 12.87 21.92 -10.18
N ASP A 571 11.91 21.07 -9.86
CA ASP A 571 10.79 21.48 -9.01
C ASP A 571 11.28 21.35 -7.56
N ASP A 572 12.08 22.33 -7.11
CA ASP A 572 12.59 22.43 -5.73
C ASP A 572 11.52 23.05 -4.80
N THR A 573 10.24 23.03 -5.20
CA THR A 573 9.14 23.59 -4.40
C THR A 573 8.82 22.66 -3.24
N ILE A 574 9.07 23.13 -2.02
CA ILE A 574 8.64 22.46 -0.79
C ILE A 574 7.21 22.88 -0.49
N ARG A 575 6.28 21.92 -0.56
CA ARG A 575 4.88 22.16 -0.17
C ARG A 575 4.71 21.98 1.32
N ILE A 576 4.20 23.03 1.97
CA ILE A 576 4.01 23.13 3.41
C ILE A 576 2.51 22.99 3.72
N ASP A 577 2.16 22.06 4.59
CA ASP A 577 0.76 21.77 4.93
C ASP A 577 0.13 22.90 5.79
N ALA A 578 0.89 23.50 6.71
CA ALA A 578 0.38 24.58 7.54
C ALA A 578 1.49 25.45 8.15
N LEU A 579 1.14 26.73 8.43
CA LEU A 579 1.89 27.57 9.35
C LEU A 579 1.60 27.10 10.79
N LEU A 580 2.63 27.01 11.61
CA LEU A 580 2.49 26.60 13.01
C LEU A 580 3.37 27.48 13.91
N ASP A 581 2.76 28.10 14.91
CA ASP A 581 3.52 28.79 15.95
C ASP A 581 4.27 27.74 16.77
N HIS A 582 5.60 27.90 16.87
CA HIS A 582 6.45 26.97 17.62
C HIS A 582 6.04 26.84 19.11
N SER A 583 5.41 27.87 19.69
CA SER A 583 4.91 27.83 21.07
C SER A 583 3.74 26.86 21.27
N ALA A 584 3.03 26.49 20.19
CA ALA A 584 1.94 25.54 20.21
C ALA A 584 2.40 24.07 20.09
N ILE A 585 3.71 23.83 19.98
CA ILE A 585 4.26 22.47 19.79
C ILE A 585 4.36 21.79 21.16
N ASP A 586 3.53 20.78 21.35
CA ASP A 586 3.54 19.91 22.52
C ASP A 586 3.36 18.43 22.13
N SER A 587 3.47 17.55 23.11
CA SER A 587 3.27 16.11 22.87
C SER A 587 1.83 15.76 22.49
N GLN A 588 0.84 16.58 22.90
CA GLN A 588 -0.57 16.35 22.57
C GLN A 588 -0.84 16.69 21.09
N LEU A 589 -0.18 17.73 20.57
CA LEU A 589 -0.26 18.04 19.15
C LEU A 589 0.25 16.87 18.30
N ILE A 590 1.39 16.29 18.65
CA ILE A 590 1.96 15.16 17.92
C ILE A 590 1.06 13.92 18.03
N GLU A 591 0.43 13.70 19.18
CA GLU A 591 -0.55 12.64 19.35
C GLU A 591 -1.77 12.84 18.43
N ARG A 592 -2.29 14.07 18.33
CA ARG A 592 -3.36 14.40 17.38
C ARG A 592 -2.92 14.19 15.93
N LEU A 593 -1.70 14.58 15.55
CA LEU A 593 -1.15 14.37 14.20
C LEU A 593 -1.01 12.88 13.86
N SER A 594 -0.86 12.00 14.85
CA SER A 594 -0.81 10.56 14.62
C SER A 594 -2.10 9.98 14.02
N LEU A 595 -3.22 10.71 14.07
CA LEU A 595 -4.45 10.34 13.36
C LEU A 595 -4.28 10.34 11.82
N LEU A 596 -3.29 11.08 11.31
CA LEU A 596 -2.97 11.12 9.89
C LEU A 596 -2.12 9.91 9.44
N GLU A 597 -1.55 9.12 10.37
CA GLU A 597 -0.87 7.87 10.06
C GLU A 597 -1.86 6.82 9.48
N PRO A 598 -1.37 5.86 8.68
CA PRO A 598 0.01 5.59 8.24
C PRO A 598 0.50 6.58 7.17
N TYR A 599 1.75 7.00 7.29
CA TYR A 599 2.41 7.83 6.29
C TYR A 599 3.09 6.98 5.22
N GLY A 600 3.24 7.55 4.03
CA GLY A 600 3.91 6.96 2.88
C GLY A 600 3.64 7.77 1.62
N ARG A 601 3.81 7.16 0.44
CA ARG A 601 3.54 7.83 -0.85
C ARG A 601 2.09 8.32 -0.91
N ASP A 602 1.87 9.54 -1.37
CA ASP A 602 0.58 10.25 -1.47
C ASP A 602 -0.12 10.51 -0.11
N ASN A 603 0.53 10.21 0.99
CA ASN A 603 0.16 10.61 2.35
C ASN A 603 1.43 10.83 3.18
N GLU A 604 2.23 11.81 2.78
CA GLU A 604 3.49 12.15 3.43
C GLU A 604 3.27 12.70 4.85
N GLU A 605 4.33 12.63 5.68
CA GLU A 605 4.33 13.31 6.97
C GLU A 605 4.11 14.81 6.78
N PRO A 606 3.23 15.46 7.55
CA PRO A 606 2.95 16.89 7.42
C PRO A 606 4.21 17.75 7.58
N LEU A 607 4.35 18.74 6.71
CA LEU A 607 5.37 19.77 6.79
C LEU A 607 4.78 21.06 7.36
N PHE A 608 5.49 21.63 8.34
CA PHE A 608 5.13 22.87 8.99
C PHE A 608 6.17 23.95 8.73
N LEU A 609 5.73 25.18 8.74
CA LEU A 609 6.59 26.37 8.72
C LEU A 609 6.34 27.18 10.00
N SER A 610 7.41 27.45 10.74
CA SER A 610 7.41 28.49 11.77
C SER A 610 8.33 29.63 11.33
N THR A 611 7.86 30.85 11.48
CA THR A 611 8.58 32.05 11.10
C THR A 611 9.09 32.82 12.32
N ASN A 612 10.09 33.68 12.13
CA ASN A 612 10.66 34.55 13.15
C ASN A 612 11.16 33.77 14.39
N ILE A 613 11.86 32.68 14.15
CA ILE A 613 12.40 31.84 15.23
C ILE A 613 13.76 32.38 15.70
N SER A 614 13.84 32.77 16.97
CA SER A 614 15.09 33.06 17.63
C SER A 614 15.71 31.77 18.17
N VAL A 615 16.93 31.45 17.71
CA VAL A 615 17.68 30.26 18.11
C VAL A 615 18.43 30.55 19.41
N GLY A 616 18.14 29.79 20.47
CA GLY A 616 18.77 29.96 21.77
C GLY A 616 20.20 29.40 21.84
N SER A 617 20.45 28.25 21.21
CA SER A 617 21.78 27.63 21.13
C SER A 617 21.89 26.65 19.97
N PHE A 618 23.13 26.46 19.50
CA PHE A 618 23.47 25.46 18.48
C PHE A 618 24.43 24.42 19.05
N GLN A 619 24.28 23.17 18.66
CA GLN A 619 25.16 22.07 19.02
C GLN A 619 25.33 21.11 17.86
N ARG A 620 26.58 20.70 17.58
CA ARG A 620 26.87 19.59 16.66
C ARG A 620 26.80 18.26 17.41
N PHE A 621 26.36 17.21 16.73
CA PHE A 621 26.32 15.85 17.30
C PHE A 621 26.50 14.78 16.22
N GLY A 622 26.58 13.51 16.65
CA GLY A 622 26.92 12.37 15.78
C GLY A 622 28.40 12.08 15.77
N THR A 623 28.80 10.90 15.28
CA THR A 623 30.20 10.43 15.26
C THR A 623 31.09 11.38 14.46
N ASP A 624 30.59 11.88 13.32
CA ASP A 624 31.29 12.76 12.40
C ASP A 624 30.97 14.25 12.61
N LEU A 625 30.20 14.58 13.66
CA LEU A 625 29.74 15.95 13.98
C LEU A 625 29.04 16.66 12.81
N ASN A 626 28.41 15.89 11.91
CA ASN A 626 27.75 16.39 10.70
C ASN A 626 26.25 16.69 10.89
N HIS A 627 25.69 16.43 12.10
CA HIS A 627 24.32 16.75 12.46
C HIS A 627 24.25 17.97 13.34
N GLY A 628 23.24 18.82 13.13
CA GLY A 628 23.01 20.03 13.91
C GLY A 628 21.78 19.93 14.81
N LYS A 629 21.83 20.61 15.94
CA LYS A 629 20.69 20.76 16.86
C LYS A 629 20.57 22.20 17.33
N TYR A 630 19.37 22.77 17.19
CA TYR A 630 18.98 24.03 17.83
C TYR A 630 18.14 23.75 19.08
N ILE A 631 18.20 24.67 20.04
CA ILE A 631 17.21 24.80 21.11
C ILE A 631 16.39 26.05 20.82
N ILE A 632 15.08 25.88 20.71
CA ILE A 632 14.12 26.94 20.39
C ILE A 632 13.22 27.16 21.60
N GLY A 633 12.98 28.43 21.96
CA GLY A 633 12.19 28.80 23.12
C GLY A 633 12.70 28.14 24.41
N SER A 634 11.80 27.64 25.24
CA SER A 634 12.16 27.07 26.54
C SER A 634 12.71 25.66 26.48
N ASN A 635 12.43 24.84 25.46
CA ASN A 635 12.93 23.45 25.42
C ASN A 635 12.66 22.64 24.11
N ILE A 636 12.23 23.25 23.01
CA ILE A 636 12.00 22.52 21.76
C ILE A 636 13.34 22.26 21.08
N GLN A 637 13.63 20.99 20.81
CA GLN A 637 14.80 20.61 20.02
C GLN A 637 14.44 20.61 18.54
N ALA A 638 15.23 21.28 17.73
CA ALA A 638 15.14 21.22 16.26
C ALA A 638 16.41 20.58 15.71
N ILE A 639 16.27 19.42 15.05
CA ILE A 639 17.38 18.60 14.58
C ILE A 639 17.45 18.66 13.06
N GLY A 640 18.64 19.00 12.55
CA GLY A 640 18.98 18.91 11.12
C GLY A 640 19.97 17.77 10.88
N TRP A 641 19.50 16.72 10.22
CA TRP A 641 20.36 15.60 9.83
C TRP A 641 21.26 15.99 8.67
N HIS A 642 22.60 15.81 8.81
CA HIS A 642 23.62 16.21 7.84
C HIS A 642 23.62 17.71 7.49
N MET A 643 23.11 18.56 8.39
CA MET A 643 22.95 20.00 8.21
C MET A 643 23.82 20.83 9.15
N ALA A 644 24.81 20.23 9.83
CA ALA A 644 25.55 20.92 10.88
C ALA A 644 26.24 22.20 10.41
N GLU A 645 26.82 22.23 9.19
CA GLU A 645 27.48 23.41 8.66
C GLU A 645 26.48 24.52 8.34
N ILE A 646 25.44 24.18 7.58
CA ILE A 646 24.38 25.14 7.22
C ILE A 646 23.73 25.73 8.49
N MET A 647 23.39 24.87 9.45
CA MET A 647 22.81 25.33 10.72
C MET A 647 23.74 26.21 11.52
N TYR A 648 25.06 25.94 11.52
CA TYR A 648 26.06 26.79 12.17
C TYR A 648 26.10 28.18 11.53
N ASP A 649 26.14 28.26 10.21
CA ASP A 649 26.18 29.54 9.48
C ASP A 649 24.95 30.40 9.78
N PHE A 650 23.75 29.79 9.74
CA PHE A 650 22.52 30.48 10.11
C PHE A 650 22.51 30.97 11.56
N SER A 651 22.92 30.12 12.52
CA SER A 651 22.95 30.50 13.93
C SER A 651 23.97 31.61 14.25
N SER A 652 25.07 31.62 13.51
CA SER A 652 26.16 32.60 13.72
C SER A 652 25.77 34.03 13.31
N SER A 653 24.72 34.19 12.49
CA SER A 653 24.25 35.48 12.02
C SER A 653 23.50 36.29 13.10
N GLY A 654 22.99 35.65 14.12
CA GLY A 654 22.12 36.26 15.14
C GLY A 654 20.76 36.77 14.63
N ARG A 655 20.39 36.43 13.39
CA ARG A 655 19.10 36.77 12.79
C ARG A 655 18.03 35.75 13.16
N GLU A 656 16.78 36.16 13.11
CA GLU A 656 15.65 35.24 13.19
C GLU A 656 15.55 34.37 11.95
N LEU A 657 15.05 33.15 12.12
CA LEU A 657 14.99 32.13 11.08
C LEU A 657 13.54 31.68 10.81
N ASP A 658 13.30 31.41 9.57
CA ASP A 658 12.12 30.66 9.13
C ASP A 658 12.54 29.20 8.91
N ILE A 659 11.83 28.28 9.56
CA ILE A 659 12.20 26.86 9.57
C ILE A 659 11.05 26.02 9.05
N VAL A 660 11.32 25.21 8.02
CA VAL A 660 10.44 24.15 7.53
C VAL A 660 10.83 22.84 8.20
N TYR A 661 9.86 22.15 8.81
CA TYR A 661 10.14 20.96 9.62
C TYR A 661 8.98 19.97 9.66
N LYS A 662 9.30 18.74 10.08
CA LYS A 662 8.35 17.72 10.54
C LYS A 662 8.37 17.66 12.06
N LEU A 663 7.29 17.12 12.65
CA LEU A 663 7.18 16.91 14.09
C LEU A 663 7.30 15.44 14.43
N GLU A 664 8.10 15.12 15.44
CA GLU A 664 8.17 13.79 16.01
C GLU A 664 8.31 13.82 17.53
N ASN A 665 7.93 12.74 18.22
CA ASN A 665 8.20 12.56 19.63
C ASN A 665 9.53 11.83 19.82
N ASN A 666 10.48 12.46 20.49
CA ASN A 666 11.67 11.80 20.99
C ASN A 666 11.40 11.15 22.34
N ARG A 667 11.64 9.85 22.47
CA ARG A 667 11.48 9.13 23.74
C ARG A 667 12.81 9.07 24.48
N TYR A 668 12.87 9.77 25.61
CA TYR A 668 14.04 9.75 26.47
C TYR A 668 13.60 9.48 27.93
N GLN A 669 14.23 8.50 28.60
CA GLN A 669 13.88 8.07 29.95
C GLN A 669 12.38 7.86 30.20
N ASN A 670 11.72 7.19 29.27
CA ASN A 670 10.27 6.91 29.27
C ASN A 670 9.34 8.14 29.17
N ARG A 671 9.89 9.34 28.89
CA ARG A 671 9.11 10.55 28.61
C ARG A 671 9.18 10.89 27.13
N LEU A 672 8.10 11.45 26.61
CA LEU A 672 8.01 11.93 25.25
C LEU A 672 8.32 13.42 25.23
N TYR A 673 9.23 13.82 24.36
CA TYR A 673 9.61 15.20 24.15
C TYR A 673 9.35 15.54 22.67
N PRO A 674 8.53 16.58 22.41
CA PRO A 674 8.34 17.03 21.04
C PRO A 674 9.65 17.58 20.48
N ARG A 675 9.93 17.25 19.21
CA ARG A 675 11.04 17.84 18.48
C ARG A 675 10.69 18.13 17.03
N MET A 676 11.31 19.15 16.49
CA MET A 676 11.31 19.45 15.07
C MET A 676 12.41 18.64 14.37
N VAL A 677 12.11 18.08 13.20
CA VAL A 677 13.11 17.55 12.26
C VAL A 677 13.16 18.51 11.09
N ILE A 678 14.23 19.25 11.00
CA ILE A 678 14.44 20.33 10.04
C ILE A 678 14.57 19.74 8.63
N ILE A 679 13.84 20.32 7.69
CA ILE A 679 13.87 20.00 6.26
C ILE A 679 14.59 21.11 5.50
N ASP A 680 14.31 22.38 5.84
CA ASP A 680 14.93 23.54 5.22
C ASP A 680 14.92 24.75 6.16
N ILE A 681 15.82 25.72 5.93
CA ILE A 681 15.96 26.91 6.76
C ILE A 681 16.22 28.10 5.86
N ASP A 682 15.63 29.24 6.18
CA ASP A 682 16.00 30.53 5.62
C ASP A 682 15.99 31.63 6.69
N TYR A 683 16.51 32.80 6.37
CA TYR A 683 16.38 33.99 7.21
C TYR A 683 14.96 34.53 7.10
N SER A 684 14.41 34.96 8.22
CA SER A 684 13.15 35.72 8.23
C SER A 684 13.36 37.06 7.54
N ASP A 685 12.36 37.48 6.72
CA ASP A 685 12.34 38.73 5.98
C ASP A 685 12.30 39.97 6.88
#